data_744ac7c65c722f674f135a6494d906d5
#
_entry.id   744ac7c65c722f674f135a6494d906d5
#
_cell.length_a   1.000
_cell.length_b   1.000
_cell.length_c   1.000
_cell.angle_alpha   90.00
_cell.angle_beta   90.00
_cell.angle_gamma   90.00
#
_symmetry.space_group_name_H-M   'P 1'
#
loop_
_entity.id
_entity.type
_entity.pdbx_description
1 polymer ?
#
loop_
_entity_poly.entity_id
_entity_poly.type
_entity_poly.pdbx_seq_one_letter_code
_entity_poly.pdbx_strand_id
1 'polypeptide(L)'
;TVVPFYDRTGLIKETIGTLETALSHEILICVIVIIVLVLNLRASIVIASMLPIAVLATFIIMRYTGIAANIVALSGIAIAIGVMVDVGVVFVESIIRYREMPENRHIQGGKAFVNLIYKAVSEVSGAISTAMITTIVSFLPVFTMEAQEGKMFSPLAYTKTYALASAFVLGLILLPSLSYWLFSIKIHSRQIRKILNYLLIVAGIALLIIYGSIPAIGLTAVGLNNLLSGYWKKPQMSTYINIGITLFVTIYYLSEEWLPMGPQKGMLANILFVAGCVAIILSILWLLVIYYERILRWCLDNRWKFMLIPGATIVFGFWIWRGIGQEFMPSLNEGSFLLMPTSMPHSGIEQNLDYIEALDKRLASIPEVETAIGKWGRVNSALDPAPVQMFENTINYRPEYILNEDGKRERFKVNRQGEYLLKDGGVYNPKDGFRLIPSDSLIPDAKGDYFRQWRPEIKNTNDIWQQIVNVTHLPGLTSAPKLQPIEARLVMLSTGMRAPMGIKVYGPDLETIEKAGKAIEKALKEVPSVIPSSVFYDRAVGAPYLEIELNRENMARYGVNVEDLQEILSAAVGGMVLTRTVEGRERFPVRLRYARELRDNPEALGMILVPIATGAQVPLKELADINYTRGAQMIQSENTFLVGYVIFDKLAGKAEVDVVKEASRILEQQIKEGELNLDPGVSYKFAGNYEQQERATSRLMIVVPLALLIVLLVLYFQFKTVTASLIHFSGVFVAFAGGFILLWLYGQDWFMNFSIAGENMRDLFQMHTINLSVAVWVGFIALFGVATDDGVLMGTYIHHVFLERAPRTKHDIREAVVAAGLKRVRPAAMTTA
;
A
#
# COMPACT_ATOMS: atom_id res chain seq x y z
N THR A 1 -33.25 -14.82 -4.43
CA THR A 1 -31.84 -14.80 -4.83
C THR A 1 -31.08 -13.93 -3.85
N VAL A 2 -29.95 -14.39 -3.33
CA VAL A 2 -29.06 -13.60 -2.48
C VAL A 2 -27.96 -13.04 -3.39
N VAL A 3 -27.81 -11.72 -3.40
CA VAL A 3 -26.79 -11.02 -4.20
C VAL A 3 -25.81 -10.33 -3.26
N PRO A 4 -24.52 -10.69 -3.28
CA PRO A 4 -23.52 -10.00 -2.50
C PRO A 4 -23.29 -8.59 -3.11
N PHE A 5 -23.37 -7.55 -2.31
CA PHE A 5 -23.13 -6.18 -2.76
C PHE A 5 -21.74 -5.67 -2.38
N TYR A 6 -21.07 -6.33 -1.45
CA TYR A 6 -19.69 -6.03 -1.07
C TYR A 6 -18.95 -7.34 -0.86
N ASP A 7 -18.00 -7.63 -1.75
CA ASP A 7 -17.18 -8.84 -1.72
C ASP A 7 -15.70 -8.44 -1.87
N ARG A 8 -14.90 -8.84 -0.88
CA ARG A 8 -13.45 -8.59 -0.87
C ARG A 8 -12.66 -9.58 -1.69
N THR A 9 -13.30 -10.66 -2.17
CA THR A 9 -12.60 -11.72 -2.90
C THR A 9 -11.95 -11.20 -4.17
N GLY A 10 -12.64 -10.29 -4.89
CA GLY A 10 -12.09 -9.61 -6.06
C GLY A 10 -10.82 -8.83 -5.73
N LEU A 11 -10.87 -7.95 -4.73
CA LEU A 11 -9.73 -7.16 -4.27
C LEU A 11 -8.55 -8.04 -3.81
N ILE A 12 -8.83 -9.12 -3.08
CA ILE A 12 -7.79 -10.06 -2.63
C ILE A 12 -7.13 -10.74 -3.83
N LYS A 13 -7.90 -11.25 -4.79
CA LYS A 13 -7.38 -11.91 -6.00
C LYS A 13 -6.55 -10.94 -6.84
N GLU A 14 -7.08 -9.75 -7.11
CA GLU A 14 -6.38 -8.71 -7.87
C GLU A 14 -5.04 -8.33 -7.22
N THR A 15 -5.04 -8.12 -5.91
CA THR A 15 -3.84 -7.71 -5.19
C THR A 15 -2.79 -8.84 -5.13
N ILE A 16 -3.21 -10.08 -4.91
CA ILE A 16 -2.29 -11.24 -4.95
C ILE A 16 -1.77 -11.42 -6.38
N GLY A 17 -2.62 -11.36 -7.39
CA GLY A 17 -2.22 -11.48 -8.79
C GLY A 17 -1.25 -10.39 -9.23
N THR A 18 -1.50 -9.13 -8.85
CA THR A 18 -0.58 -8.01 -9.12
C THR A 18 0.79 -8.25 -8.49
N LEU A 19 0.82 -8.74 -7.25
CA LEU A 19 2.06 -8.98 -6.54
C LEU A 19 2.83 -10.20 -7.07
N GLU A 20 2.14 -11.28 -7.46
CA GLU A 20 2.74 -12.45 -8.13
C GLU A 20 3.37 -12.03 -9.45
N THR A 21 2.68 -11.21 -10.23
CA THR A 21 3.19 -10.64 -11.48
C THR A 21 4.39 -9.74 -11.21
N ALA A 22 4.34 -8.87 -10.22
CA ALA A 22 5.44 -7.99 -9.83
C ALA A 22 6.69 -8.78 -9.41
N LEU A 23 6.54 -9.80 -8.55
CA LEU A 23 7.65 -10.69 -8.14
C LEU A 23 8.28 -11.41 -9.35
N SER A 24 7.45 -11.90 -10.25
CA SER A 24 7.93 -12.58 -11.46
C SER A 24 8.72 -11.63 -12.37
N HIS A 25 8.23 -10.41 -12.55
CA HIS A 25 8.91 -9.38 -13.34
C HIS A 25 10.21 -8.93 -12.67
N GLU A 26 10.24 -8.76 -11.36
CA GLU A 26 11.43 -8.42 -10.60
C GLU A 26 12.54 -9.48 -10.78
N ILE A 27 12.19 -10.75 -10.61
CA ILE A 27 13.11 -11.88 -10.87
C ILE A 27 13.62 -11.85 -12.32
N LEU A 28 12.74 -11.62 -13.28
CA LEU A 28 13.10 -11.56 -14.69
C LEU A 28 14.07 -10.42 -14.99
N ILE A 29 13.80 -9.21 -14.46
CA ILE A 29 14.69 -8.05 -14.61
C ILE A 29 16.06 -8.33 -13.99
N CYS A 30 16.10 -8.87 -12.77
CA CYS A 30 17.36 -9.26 -12.12
C CYS A 30 18.17 -10.26 -12.96
N VAL A 31 17.52 -11.29 -13.49
CA VAL A 31 18.16 -12.28 -14.36
C VAL A 31 18.77 -11.63 -15.60
N ILE A 32 18.11 -10.67 -16.21
CA ILE A 32 18.58 -9.97 -17.39
C ILE A 32 19.77 -9.09 -17.09
N VAL A 33 19.68 -8.29 -16.04
CA VAL A 33 20.79 -7.44 -15.59
C VAL A 33 22.01 -8.30 -15.32
N ILE A 34 21.85 -9.44 -14.66
CA ILE A 34 22.93 -10.40 -14.42
C ILE A 34 23.51 -10.92 -15.75
N ILE A 35 22.68 -11.31 -16.71
CA ILE A 35 23.14 -11.82 -18.02
C ILE A 35 23.92 -10.76 -18.78
N VAL A 36 23.42 -9.52 -18.80
CA VAL A 36 24.03 -8.40 -19.54
C VAL A 36 25.37 -7.98 -18.94
N LEU A 37 25.44 -7.91 -17.61
CA LEU A 37 26.64 -7.39 -16.93
C LEU A 37 27.71 -8.47 -16.70
N VAL A 38 27.32 -9.71 -16.42
CA VAL A 38 28.29 -10.83 -16.23
C VAL A 38 28.87 -11.30 -17.54
N LEU A 39 28.14 -11.20 -18.66
CA LEU A 39 28.52 -11.69 -20.01
C LEU A 39 28.95 -13.17 -20.03
N ASN A 40 28.54 -13.93 -19.02
CA ASN A 40 28.91 -15.36 -18.86
C ASN A 40 27.63 -16.15 -18.51
N LEU A 41 27.06 -16.79 -19.53
CA LEU A 41 25.79 -17.50 -19.39
C LEU A 41 25.78 -18.55 -18.27
N ARG A 42 26.89 -19.26 -18.03
CA ARG A 42 26.96 -20.27 -16.96
C ARG A 42 26.90 -19.63 -15.59
N ALA A 43 27.63 -18.55 -15.40
CA ALA A 43 27.57 -17.77 -14.15
C ALA A 43 26.18 -17.19 -13.91
N SER A 44 25.58 -16.60 -14.94
CA SER A 44 24.24 -16.04 -14.88
C SER A 44 23.19 -17.09 -14.50
N ILE A 45 23.27 -18.30 -15.04
CA ILE A 45 22.38 -19.42 -14.68
C ILE A 45 22.55 -19.82 -13.21
N VAL A 46 23.78 -19.86 -12.69
CA VAL A 46 24.02 -20.18 -11.27
C VAL A 46 23.38 -19.16 -10.36
N ILE A 47 23.60 -17.87 -10.64
CA ILE A 47 23.05 -16.77 -9.85
C ILE A 47 21.51 -16.75 -9.96
N ALA A 48 20.99 -16.83 -11.19
CA ALA A 48 19.55 -16.78 -11.45
C ALA A 48 18.77 -17.94 -10.82
N SER A 49 19.38 -19.13 -10.75
CA SER A 49 18.74 -20.32 -10.13
C SER A 49 18.55 -20.18 -8.62
N MET A 50 19.36 -19.36 -7.97
CA MET A 50 19.28 -19.14 -6.53
C MET A 50 17.98 -18.45 -6.12
N LEU A 51 17.51 -17.48 -6.91
CA LEU A 51 16.34 -16.66 -6.58
C LEU A 51 15.06 -17.48 -6.38
N PRO A 52 14.59 -18.25 -7.39
CA PRO A 52 13.37 -19.04 -7.21
C PRO A 52 13.52 -20.10 -6.09
N ILE A 53 14.72 -20.67 -5.90
CA ILE A 53 14.95 -21.65 -4.84
C ILE A 53 14.87 -20.98 -3.46
N ALA A 54 15.43 -19.78 -3.29
CA ALA A 54 15.35 -19.03 -2.04
C ALA A 54 13.91 -18.59 -1.72
N VAL A 55 13.14 -18.16 -2.72
CA VAL A 55 11.72 -17.82 -2.58
C VAL A 55 10.91 -19.05 -2.17
N LEU A 56 11.11 -20.20 -2.82
CA LEU A 56 10.44 -21.45 -2.46
C LEU A 56 10.81 -21.90 -1.03
N ALA A 57 12.08 -21.78 -0.65
CA ALA A 57 12.52 -22.08 0.72
C ALA A 57 11.83 -21.15 1.73
N THR A 58 11.66 -19.89 1.39
CA THR A 58 10.91 -18.92 2.21
C THR A 58 9.46 -19.35 2.39
N PHE A 59 8.75 -19.76 1.33
CA PHE A 59 7.39 -20.27 1.44
C PHE A 59 7.29 -21.53 2.30
N ILE A 60 8.29 -22.41 2.23
CA ILE A 60 8.35 -23.58 3.10
C ILE A 60 8.45 -23.16 4.58
N ILE A 61 9.35 -22.22 4.91
CA ILE A 61 9.50 -21.71 6.28
C ILE A 61 8.20 -21.04 6.75
N MET A 62 7.58 -20.18 5.91
CA MET A 62 6.31 -19.53 6.21
C MET A 62 5.22 -20.55 6.56
N ARG A 63 5.12 -21.65 5.80
CA ARG A 63 4.14 -22.70 6.07
C ARG A 63 4.34 -23.34 7.44
N TYR A 64 5.57 -23.65 7.82
CA TYR A 64 5.87 -24.25 9.11
C TYR A 64 5.75 -23.30 10.29
N THR A 65 5.97 -22.00 10.07
CA THR A 65 5.85 -20.95 11.11
C THR A 65 4.45 -20.36 11.20
N GLY A 66 3.52 -20.74 10.31
CA GLY A 66 2.14 -20.27 10.33
C GLY A 66 1.96 -18.83 9.83
N ILE A 67 2.95 -18.26 9.12
CA ILE A 67 2.85 -16.93 8.54
C ILE A 67 2.04 -17.01 7.23
N ALA A 68 0.91 -16.31 7.19
CA ALA A 68 0.06 -16.26 6.00
C ALA A 68 0.75 -15.48 4.86
N ALA A 69 0.63 -16.00 3.63
CA ALA A 69 1.12 -15.33 2.42
C ALA A 69 0.16 -14.21 1.99
N ASN A 70 0.01 -13.18 2.82
CA ASN A 70 -0.73 -11.97 2.49
C ASN A 70 0.15 -10.98 1.70
N ILE A 71 -0.45 -9.90 1.22
CA ILE A 71 0.20 -8.85 0.42
C ILE A 71 1.46 -8.33 1.10
N VAL A 72 1.38 -8.04 2.39
CA VAL A 72 2.48 -7.46 3.16
C VAL A 72 3.62 -8.48 3.33
N ALA A 73 3.29 -9.75 3.53
CA ALA A 73 4.28 -10.84 3.57
C ALA A 73 5.01 -11.00 2.23
N LEU A 74 4.27 -11.00 1.12
CA LEU A 74 4.85 -11.11 -0.22
C LEU A 74 5.70 -9.88 -0.59
N SER A 75 5.30 -8.68 -0.16
CA SER A 75 6.12 -7.47 -0.29
C SER A 75 7.46 -7.59 0.46
N GLY A 76 7.49 -8.32 1.58
CA GLY A 76 8.73 -8.64 2.29
C GLY A 76 9.69 -9.48 1.46
N ILE A 77 9.17 -10.44 0.68
CA ILE A 77 9.96 -11.23 -0.27
C ILE A 77 10.48 -10.33 -1.39
N ALA A 78 9.63 -9.47 -1.98
CA ALA A 78 10.03 -8.53 -3.02
C ALA A 78 11.22 -7.66 -2.56
N ILE A 79 11.11 -7.02 -1.40
CA ILE A 79 12.20 -6.21 -0.83
C ILE A 79 13.48 -7.05 -0.59
N ALA A 80 13.36 -8.35 -0.36
CA ALA A 80 14.51 -9.23 -0.12
C ALA A 80 15.21 -9.66 -1.42
N ILE A 81 14.53 -9.70 -2.57
CA ILE A 81 15.06 -10.23 -3.84
C ILE A 81 16.34 -9.49 -4.24
N GLY A 82 16.40 -8.18 -4.15
CA GLY A 82 17.60 -7.40 -4.45
C GLY A 82 18.80 -7.86 -3.64
N VAL A 83 18.65 -7.98 -2.33
CA VAL A 83 19.73 -8.44 -1.42
C VAL A 83 20.07 -9.92 -1.63
N MET A 84 19.08 -10.75 -2.00
CA MET A 84 19.36 -12.16 -2.36
C MET A 84 20.24 -12.28 -3.60
N VAL A 85 20.03 -11.42 -4.60
CA VAL A 85 20.88 -11.36 -5.80
C VAL A 85 22.31 -11.02 -5.44
N ASP A 86 22.53 -10.07 -4.53
CA ASP A 86 23.84 -9.63 -4.08
C ASP A 86 24.67 -10.80 -3.56
N VAL A 87 24.09 -11.65 -2.72
CA VAL A 87 24.74 -12.86 -2.22
C VAL A 87 25.21 -13.74 -3.37
N GLY A 88 24.34 -13.98 -4.35
CA GLY A 88 24.63 -14.79 -5.52
C GLY A 88 25.75 -14.22 -6.39
N VAL A 89 25.67 -12.93 -6.69
CA VAL A 89 26.63 -12.21 -7.53
C VAL A 89 28.02 -12.23 -6.89
N VAL A 90 28.14 -11.89 -5.60
CA VAL A 90 29.44 -11.81 -4.91
C VAL A 90 30.15 -13.16 -4.86
N PHE A 91 29.44 -14.24 -4.53
CA PHE A 91 30.03 -15.58 -4.50
C PHE A 91 30.48 -16.04 -5.88
N VAL A 92 29.61 -15.94 -6.89
CA VAL A 92 29.92 -16.44 -8.24
C VAL A 92 31.02 -15.62 -8.89
N GLU A 93 31.03 -14.30 -8.71
CA GLU A 93 32.10 -13.48 -9.25
C GLU A 93 33.46 -13.75 -8.59
N SER A 94 33.49 -13.97 -7.26
CA SER A 94 34.73 -14.39 -6.60
C SER A 94 35.24 -15.68 -7.19
N ILE A 95 34.37 -16.66 -7.47
CA ILE A 95 34.76 -17.93 -8.12
C ILE A 95 35.30 -17.71 -9.53
N ILE A 96 34.64 -16.83 -10.33
CA ILE A 96 35.12 -16.51 -11.69
C ILE A 96 36.49 -15.84 -11.65
N ARG A 97 36.66 -14.85 -10.77
CA ARG A 97 37.92 -14.13 -10.59
C ARG A 97 39.06 -15.08 -10.25
N TYR A 98 38.86 -15.98 -9.26
CA TYR A 98 39.88 -16.97 -8.91
C TYR A 98 40.22 -17.90 -10.07
N ARG A 99 39.24 -18.26 -10.88
CA ARG A 99 39.42 -19.11 -12.06
C ARG A 99 40.20 -18.39 -13.19
N GLU A 100 40.03 -17.08 -13.34
CA GLU A 100 40.67 -16.27 -14.37
C GLU A 100 42.12 -15.87 -14.02
N MET A 101 42.54 -16.04 -12.77
CA MET A 101 43.93 -15.81 -12.37
C MET A 101 44.90 -16.65 -13.21
N PRO A 102 46.05 -16.09 -13.65
CA PRO A 102 47.00 -16.81 -14.49
C PRO A 102 47.41 -18.17 -13.92
N GLU A 103 47.58 -18.26 -12.62
CA GLU A 103 47.97 -19.45 -11.88
C GLU A 103 46.88 -20.55 -11.90
N ASN A 104 45.64 -20.24 -12.06
CA ASN A 104 44.51 -21.15 -11.91
C ASN A 104 43.83 -21.52 -13.24
N ARG A 105 44.18 -20.88 -14.35
CA ARG A 105 43.54 -21.09 -15.67
C ARG A 105 43.57 -22.54 -16.16
N HIS A 106 44.57 -23.32 -15.72
CA HIS A 106 44.69 -24.71 -16.08
C HIS A 106 43.79 -25.65 -15.26
N ILE A 107 43.24 -25.16 -14.10
CA ILE A 107 42.43 -25.98 -13.21
C ILE A 107 40.99 -26.00 -13.75
N GLN A 108 40.52 -27.17 -14.17
CA GLN A 108 39.21 -27.30 -14.80
C GLN A 108 38.31 -28.37 -14.18
N GLY A 109 38.73 -29.00 -13.07
CA GLY A 109 37.92 -30.03 -12.39
C GLY A 109 38.73 -30.78 -11.32
N GLY A 110 38.08 -31.72 -10.65
CA GLY A 110 38.66 -32.54 -9.59
C GLY A 110 38.90 -31.80 -8.27
N LYS A 111 39.68 -32.39 -7.37
CA LYS A 111 39.94 -31.83 -6.03
C LYS A 111 40.57 -30.44 -6.06
N ALA A 112 41.39 -30.15 -7.08
CA ALA A 112 42.03 -28.84 -7.24
C ALA A 112 41.00 -27.75 -7.52
N PHE A 113 39.96 -28.03 -8.31
CA PHE A 113 38.88 -27.06 -8.59
C PHE A 113 37.97 -26.86 -7.37
N VAL A 114 37.70 -27.92 -6.59
CA VAL A 114 36.99 -27.81 -5.32
C VAL A 114 37.73 -26.87 -4.35
N ASN A 115 39.08 -27.05 -4.24
CA ASN A 115 39.91 -26.19 -3.39
C ASN A 115 39.94 -24.73 -3.87
N LEU A 116 39.89 -24.51 -5.20
CA LEU A 116 39.80 -23.17 -5.78
C LEU A 116 38.48 -22.51 -5.38
N ILE A 117 37.33 -23.20 -5.53
CA ILE A 117 36.01 -22.70 -5.13
C ILE A 117 36.00 -22.44 -3.63
N TYR A 118 36.52 -23.35 -2.81
CA TYR A 118 36.58 -23.16 -1.37
C TYR A 118 37.35 -21.90 -0.99
N LYS A 119 38.51 -21.64 -1.57
CA LYS A 119 39.28 -20.41 -1.34
C LYS A 119 38.52 -19.16 -1.76
N ALA A 120 37.89 -19.19 -2.94
CA ALA A 120 37.11 -18.07 -3.47
C ALA A 120 35.91 -17.72 -2.57
N VAL A 121 35.20 -18.74 -2.08
CA VAL A 121 34.02 -18.57 -1.21
C VAL A 121 34.46 -18.13 0.19
N SER A 122 35.53 -18.72 0.76
CA SER A 122 36.05 -18.36 2.08
C SER A 122 36.53 -16.91 2.17
N GLU A 123 37.05 -16.33 1.08
CA GLU A 123 37.47 -14.93 1.02
C GLU A 123 36.32 -13.94 1.30
N VAL A 124 35.12 -14.24 0.77
CA VAL A 124 33.98 -13.31 0.80
C VAL A 124 32.91 -13.69 1.84
N SER A 125 32.95 -14.92 2.37
CA SER A 125 31.92 -15.44 3.28
C SER A 125 31.76 -14.61 4.54
N GLY A 126 32.84 -14.12 5.15
CA GLY A 126 32.79 -13.28 6.35
C GLY A 126 32.10 -11.94 6.09
N ALA A 127 32.41 -11.29 4.97
CA ALA A 127 31.79 -10.03 4.58
C ALA A 127 30.29 -10.20 4.29
N ILE A 128 29.93 -11.26 3.54
CA ILE A 128 28.53 -11.56 3.23
C ILE A 128 27.74 -11.89 4.51
N SER A 129 28.34 -12.67 5.43
CA SER A 129 27.71 -12.98 6.71
C SER A 129 27.39 -11.71 7.50
N THR A 130 28.35 -10.78 7.58
CA THR A 130 28.16 -9.50 8.27
C THR A 130 27.08 -8.66 7.59
N ALA A 131 27.11 -8.54 6.26
CA ALA A 131 26.12 -7.84 5.46
C ALA A 131 24.70 -8.40 5.72
N MET A 132 24.53 -9.72 5.68
CA MET A 132 23.26 -10.36 5.95
C MET A 132 22.76 -10.12 7.40
N ILE A 133 23.66 -10.22 8.38
CA ILE A 133 23.32 -9.99 9.78
C ILE A 133 22.91 -8.52 9.99
N THR A 134 23.65 -7.57 9.42
CA THR A 134 23.30 -6.13 9.53
C THR A 134 21.94 -5.83 8.93
N THR A 135 21.62 -6.42 7.78
CA THR A 135 20.32 -6.25 7.12
C THR A 135 19.18 -6.89 7.92
N ILE A 136 19.37 -8.07 8.50
CA ILE A 136 18.38 -8.71 9.38
C ILE A 136 18.19 -7.88 10.66
N VAL A 137 19.27 -7.43 11.30
CA VAL A 137 19.22 -6.63 12.52
C VAL A 137 18.56 -5.28 12.30
N SER A 138 18.75 -4.66 11.15
CA SER A 138 18.09 -3.39 10.84
C SER A 138 16.56 -3.50 10.93
N PHE A 139 15.98 -4.69 10.75
CA PHE A 139 14.54 -4.94 10.82
C PHE A 139 13.99 -5.20 12.23
N LEU A 140 14.83 -5.28 13.26
CA LEU A 140 14.38 -5.46 14.63
C LEU A 140 13.31 -4.45 15.07
N PRO A 141 13.37 -3.15 14.69
CA PRO A 141 12.33 -2.19 15.03
C PRO A 141 10.93 -2.61 14.57
N VAL A 142 10.80 -3.26 13.43
CA VAL A 142 9.49 -3.67 12.89
C VAL A 142 8.85 -4.77 13.74
N PHE A 143 9.65 -5.67 14.31
CA PHE A 143 9.14 -6.71 15.23
C PHE A 143 8.63 -6.17 16.57
N THR A 144 9.06 -4.96 16.95
CA THR A 144 8.64 -4.32 18.20
C THR A 144 7.40 -3.44 18.06
N MET A 145 6.90 -3.26 16.83
CA MET A 145 5.65 -2.54 16.58
C MET A 145 4.47 -3.29 17.19
N GLU A 146 3.52 -2.56 17.74
CA GLU A 146 2.32 -3.10 18.39
C GLU A 146 1.06 -2.64 17.69
N ALA A 147 -0.10 -3.07 18.22
CA ALA A 147 -1.41 -2.70 17.73
C ALA A 147 -1.59 -2.94 16.22
N GLN A 148 -2.15 -1.99 15.48
CA GLN A 148 -2.47 -2.12 14.06
C GLN A 148 -1.20 -2.19 13.21
N GLU A 149 -0.24 -1.30 13.43
CA GLU A 149 1.03 -1.25 12.71
C GLU A 149 1.86 -2.54 12.89
N GLY A 150 1.87 -3.09 14.09
CA GLY A 150 2.55 -4.35 14.38
C GLY A 150 1.92 -5.53 13.63
N LYS A 151 0.59 -5.67 13.70
CA LYS A 151 -0.14 -6.73 12.97
C LYS A 151 0.05 -6.62 11.47
N MET A 152 0.18 -5.42 10.95
CA MET A 152 0.31 -5.16 9.52
C MET A 152 1.74 -5.44 9.02
N PHE A 153 2.78 -4.98 9.72
CA PHE A 153 4.17 -5.07 9.23
C PHE A 153 4.96 -6.27 9.76
N SER A 154 4.52 -6.95 10.83
CA SER A 154 5.20 -8.16 11.30
C SER A 154 5.34 -9.25 10.22
N PRO A 155 4.32 -9.58 9.40
CA PRO A 155 4.47 -10.54 8.32
C PRO A 155 5.58 -10.17 7.33
N LEU A 156 5.72 -8.89 6.97
CA LEU A 156 6.79 -8.38 6.11
C LEU A 156 8.17 -8.61 6.74
N ALA A 157 8.32 -8.30 8.02
CA ALA A 157 9.59 -8.48 8.73
C ALA A 157 9.99 -9.96 8.80
N TYR A 158 9.04 -10.86 9.09
CA TYR A 158 9.29 -12.30 9.09
C TYR A 158 9.69 -12.81 7.71
N THR A 159 8.92 -12.50 6.68
CA THR A 159 9.18 -13.01 5.32
C THR A 159 10.48 -12.49 4.74
N LYS A 160 10.81 -11.21 4.94
CA LYS A 160 12.10 -10.66 4.56
C LYS A 160 13.24 -11.37 5.28
N THR A 161 13.12 -11.58 6.60
CA THR A 161 14.14 -12.29 7.39
C THR A 161 14.31 -13.73 6.90
N TYR A 162 13.23 -14.45 6.64
CA TYR A 162 13.27 -15.82 6.12
C TYR A 162 13.89 -15.88 4.72
N ALA A 163 13.57 -14.92 3.85
CA ALA A 163 14.14 -14.85 2.52
C ALA A 163 15.65 -14.61 2.56
N LEU A 164 16.12 -13.68 3.38
CA LEU A 164 17.53 -13.38 3.57
C LEU A 164 18.29 -14.58 4.19
N ALA A 165 17.73 -15.20 5.21
CA ALA A 165 18.31 -16.39 5.84
C ALA A 165 18.39 -17.56 4.84
N SER A 166 17.33 -17.78 4.06
CA SER A 166 17.31 -18.82 3.01
C SER A 166 18.36 -18.54 1.94
N ALA A 167 18.44 -17.30 1.46
CA ALA A 167 19.44 -16.91 0.47
C ALA A 167 20.89 -17.08 0.98
N PHE A 168 21.13 -16.71 2.22
CA PHE A 168 22.43 -16.87 2.85
C PHE A 168 22.86 -18.34 2.96
N VAL A 169 21.97 -19.19 3.46
CA VAL A 169 22.24 -20.65 3.57
C VAL A 169 22.45 -21.28 2.20
N LEU A 170 21.58 -20.96 1.23
CA LEU A 170 21.71 -21.44 -0.16
C LEU A 170 22.97 -20.90 -0.82
N GLY A 171 23.34 -19.65 -0.57
CA GLY A 171 24.57 -19.04 -1.07
C GLY A 171 25.82 -19.77 -0.60
N LEU A 172 25.85 -20.19 0.66
CA LEU A 172 26.98 -20.92 1.24
C LEU A 172 27.05 -22.40 0.80
N ILE A 173 25.91 -23.06 0.60
CA ILE A 173 25.86 -24.52 0.36
C ILE A 173 25.61 -24.83 -1.13
N LEU A 174 24.57 -24.20 -1.71
CA LEU A 174 24.11 -24.54 -3.05
C LEU A 174 24.97 -23.92 -4.14
N LEU A 175 25.30 -22.62 -4.03
CA LEU A 175 26.06 -21.92 -5.07
C LEU A 175 27.46 -22.52 -5.36
N PRO A 176 28.28 -22.85 -4.36
CA PRO A 176 29.56 -23.50 -4.63
C PRO A 176 29.39 -24.83 -5.34
N SER A 177 28.37 -25.62 -4.94
CA SER A 177 28.09 -26.94 -5.54
C SER A 177 27.61 -26.82 -6.99
N LEU A 178 26.69 -25.91 -7.27
CA LEU A 178 26.18 -25.59 -8.61
C LEU A 178 27.30 -25.02 -9.49
N SER A 179 28.14 -24.14 -8.93
CA SER A 179 29.30 -23.60 -9.64
C SER A 179 30.27 -24.68 -10.02
N TYR A 180 30.60 -25.61 -9.10
CA TYR A 180 31.41 -26.76 -9.41
C TYR A 180 30.82 -27.57 -10.56
N TRP A 181 29.53 -27.91 -10.47
CA TRP A 181 28.87 -28.73 -11.49
C TRP A 181 28.85 -28.02 -12.85
N LEU A 182 28.36 -26.79 -12.93
CA LEU A 182 28.23 -26.06 -14.20
C LEU A 182 29.55 -25.67 -14.86
N PHE A 183 30.56 -25.32 -14.07
CA PHE A 183 31.88 -24.95 -14.60
C PHE A 183 32.75 -26.16 -14.93
N SER A 184 32.50 -27.34 -14.33
CA SER A 184 33.20 -28.58 -14.64
C SER A 184 32.66 -29.26 -15.90
N ILE A 185 31.43 -28.96 -16.31
CA ILE A 185 30.86 -29.56 -17.51
C ILE A 185 31.61 -29.10 -18.76
N LYS A 186 32.33 -30.04 -19.38
CA LYS A 186 32.98 -29.84 -20.69
C LYS A 186 32.09 -30.45 -21.76
N ILE A 187 31.32 -29.62 -22.45
CA ILE A 187 30.61 -30.06 -23.67
C ILE A 187 31.66 -30.06 -24.80
N HIS A 188 32.49 -31.10 -24.84
CA HIS A 188 33.55 -31.26 -25.86
C HIS A 188 32.99 -31.77 -27.20
N SER A 189 31.90 -32.52 -27.17
CA SER A 189 31.30 -33.05 -28.38
C SER A 189 30.57 -31.96 -29.14
N ARG A 190 31.04 -31.67 -30.35
CA ARG A 190 30.37 -30.79 -31.31
C ARG A 190 28.94 -31.28 -31.61
N GLN A 191 28.73 -32.59 -31.53
CA GLN A 191 27.42 -33.24 -31.72
C GLN A 191 26.48 -32.96 -30.57
N ILE A 192 26.89 -33.09 -29.31
CA ILE A 192 26.04 -32.79 -28.13
C ILE A 192 25.63 -31.33 -28.12
N ARG A 193 26.52 -30.41 -28.48
CA ARG A 193 26.17 -28.97 -28.58
C ARG A 193 25.12 -28.72 -29.66
N LYS A 194 25.22 -29.42 -30.80
CA LYS A 194 24.20 -29.33 -31.87
C LYS A 194 22.88 -29.90 -31.40
N ILE A 195 22.87 -31.06 -30.71
CA ILE A 195 21.66 -31.70 -30.17
C ILE A 195 20.95 -30.74 -29.17
N LEU A 196 21.69 -30.12 -28.23
CA LEU A 196 21.13 -29.16 -27.30
C LEU A 196 20.52 -27.94 -28.00
N ASN A 197 21.16 -27.43 -29.07
CA ASN A 197 20.57 -26.32 -29.83
C ASN A 197 19.31 -26.73 -30.63
N TYR A 198 19.29 -27.96 -31.17
CA TYR A 198 18.08 -28.50 -31.79
C TYR A 198 16.96 -28.69 -30.78
N LEU A 199 17.26 -29.17 -29.57
CA LEU A 199 16.28 -29.27 -28.47
C LEU A 199 15.71 -27.88 -28.09
N LEU A 200 16.58 -26.87 -28.01
CA LEU A 200 16.14 -25.48 -27.77
C LEU A 200 15.18 -24.97 -28.85
N ILE A 201 15.50 -25.26 -30.13
CA ILE A 201 14.61 -24.86 -31.24
C ILE A 201 13.29 -25.61 -31.20
N VAL A 202 13.34 -26.94 -31.00
CA VAL A 202 12.11 -27.75 -30.91
C VAL A 202 11.24 -27.32 -29.73
N ALA A 203 11.84 -27.10 -28.57
CA ALA A 203 11.14 -26.60 -27.38
C ALA A 203 10.55 -25.20 -27.64
N GLY A 204 11.31 -24.30 -28.26
CA GLY A 204 10.81 -22.98 -28.65
C GLY A 204 9.64 -23.05 -29.63
N ILE A 205 9.71 -23.89 -30.66
CA ILE A 205 8.62 -24.08 -31.61
C ILE A 205 7.39 -24.72 -30.93
N ALA A 206 7.58 -25.72 -30.07
CA ALA A 206 6.50 -26.36 -29.32
C ALA A 206 5.78 -25.35 -28.41
N LEU A 207 6.55 -24.54 -27.66
CA LEU A 207 5.99 -23.49 -26.81
C LEU A 207 5.30 -22.40 -27.64
N LEU A 208 5.79 -22.09 -28.83
CA LEU A 208 5.16 -21.13 -29.72
C LEU A 208 3.80 -21.65 -30.23
N ILE A 209 3.70 -22.92 -30.54
CA ILE A 209 2.45 -23.55 -30.99
C ILE A 209 1.43 -23.66 -29.84
N ILE A 210 1.90 -23.98 -28.62
CA ILE A 210 0.99 -24.18 -27.47
C ILE A 210 0.52 -22.85 -26.89
N TYR A 211 1.43 -21.88 -26.74
CA TYR A 211 1.14 -20.64 -26.01
C TYR A 211 1.15 -19.37 -26.87
N GLY A 212 1.60 -19.44 -28.12
CA GLY A 212 1.70 -18.27 -29.02
C GLY A 212 2.65 -17.17 -28.52
N SER A 213 3.53 -17.48 -27.56
CA SER A 213 4.29 -16.49 -26.78
C SER A 213 5.60 -16.07 -27.47
N ILE A 214 5.93 -14.79 -27.36
CA ILE A 214 7.18 -14.21 -27.92
C ILE A 214 8.45 -14.75 -27.27
N PRO A 215 8.50 -15.06 -25.95
CA PRO A 215 9.64 -15.77 -25.36
C PRO A 215 10.01 -17.06 -26.07
N ALA A 216 9.03 -17.77 -26.64
CA ALA A 216 9.24 -18.98 -27.43
C ALA A 216 9.99 -18.68 -28.75
N ILE A 217 9.70 -17.52 -29.38
CA ILE A 217 10.44 -17.04 -30.56
C ILE A 217 11.90 -16.76 -30.17
N GLY A 218 12.13 -16.13 -29.03
CA GLY A 218 13.45 -15.85 -28.49
C GLY A 218 14.29 -17.12 -28.27
N LEU A 219 13.69 -18.14 -27.63
CA LEU A 219 14.34 -19.46 -27.45
C LEU A 219 14.76 -20.09 -28.79
N THR A 220 13.84 -20.04 -29.77
CA THR A 220 14.09 -20.55 -31.13
C THR A 220 15.23 -19.77 -31.79
N ALA A 221 15.22 -18.44 -31.70
CA ALA A 221 16.24 -17.57 -32.29
C ALA A 221 17.64 -17.77 -31.67
N VAL A 222 17.72 -17.95 -30.33
CA VAL A 222 18.98 -18.27 -29.63
C VAL A 222 19.52 -19.63 -30.09
N GLY A 223 18.67 -20.66 -30.17
CA GLY A 223 19.05 -21.98 -30.66
C GLY A 223 19.58 -21.92 -32.10
N LEU A 224 18.92 -21.16 -32.98
CA LEU A 224 19.30 -20.95 -34.38
C LEU A 224 20.65 -20.20 -34.49
N ASN A 225 20.80 -19.07 -33.74
CA ASN A 225 22.06 -18.32 -33.72
C ASN A 225 23.23 -19.17 -33.25
N ASN A 226 23.01 -20.01 -32.23
CA ASN A 226 24.05 -20.93 -31.74
C ASN A 226 24.46 -22.00 -32.78
N LEU A 227 23.51 -22.48 -33.59
CA LEU A 227 23.83 -23.39 -34.71
C LEU A 227 24.63 -22.66 -35.79
N LEU A 228 24.28 -21.41 -36.09
CA LEU A 228 24.93 -20.55 -37.08
C LEU A 228 26.26 -19.95 -36.58
N SER A 229 26.61 -20.17 -35.30
CA SER A 229 27.83 -19.58 -34.67
C SER A 229 29.13 -19.87 -35.40
N GLY A 230 29.21 -20.96 -36.18
CA GLY A 230 30.37 -21.32 -37.04
C GLY A 230 30.57 -20.41 -38.24
N TYR A 231 29.55 -19.66 -38.67
CA TYR A 231 29.63 -18.73 -39.79
C TYR A 231 30.03 -17.30 -39.39
N TRP A 232 30.03 -16.98 -38.08
CA TRP A 232 30.42 -15.67 -37.62
C TRP A 232 31.92 -15.45 -37.64
N LYS A 233 32.35 -14.32 -38.20
CA LYS A 233 33.81 -13.97 -38.31
C LYS A 233 34.51 -13.87 -36.95
N LYS A 234 33.79 -13.56 -35.89
CA LYS A 234 34.28 -13.49 -34.50
C LYS A 234 33.41 -14.34 -33.57
N PRO A 235 33.97 -15.24 -32.77
CA PRO A 235 33.21 -16.10 -31.86
C PRO A 235 32.33 -15.32 -30.85
N GLN A 236 32.77 -14.12 -30.45
CA GLN A 236 32.07 -13.23 -29.52
C GLN A 236 30.76 -12.68 -30.11
N MET A 237 30.62 -12.63 -31.45
CA MET A 237 29.45 -12.07 -32.11
C MET A 237 28.19 -12.89 -31.86
N SER A 238 28.29 -14.21 -31.77
CA SER A 238 27.17 -15.07 -31.39
C SER A 238 26.67 -14.77 -29.97
N THR A 239 27.56 -14.46 -29.05
CA THR A 239 27.21 -14.10 -27.67
C THR A 239 26.47 -12.77 -27.63
N TYR A 240 26.97 -11.76 -28.34
CA TYR A 240 26.30 -10.46 -28.40
C TYR A 240 24.90 -10.52 -29.04
N ILE A 241 24.75 -11.35 -30.10
CA ILE A 241 23.46 -11.58 -30.74
C ILE A 241 22.48 -12.26 -29.75
N ASN A 242 22.93 -13.27 -29.01
CA ASN A 242 22.08 -13.91 -28.00
C ASN A 242 21.64 -12.92 -26.89
N ILE A 243 22.54 -12.08 -26.41
CA ILE A 243 22.21 -11.02 -25.46
C ILE A 243 21.19 -10.07 -26.06
N GLY A 244 21.37 -9.65 -27.31
CA GLY A 244 20.42 -8.78 -28.02
C GLY A 244 19.04 -9.42 -28.17
N ILE A 245 18.96 -10.71 -28.52
CA ILE A 245 17.70 -11.44 -28.60
C ILE A 245 17.02 -11.51 -27.22
N THR A 246 17.75 -11.88 -26.19
CA THR A 246 17.22 -11.96 -24.82
C THR A 246 16.69 -10.62 -24.36
N LEU A 247 17.47 -9.55 -24.54
CA LEU A 247 17.07 -8.19 -24.15
C LEU A 247 15.80 -7.74 -24.90
N PHE A 248 15.73 -7.99 -26.21
CA PHE A 248 14.57 -7.65 -27.03
C PHE A 248 13.29 -8.37 -26.57
N VAL A 249 13.41 -9.70 -26.34
CA VAL A 249 12.27 -10.50 -25.86
C VAL A 249 11.76 -10.00 -24.53
N THR A 250 12.67 -9.61 -23.64
CA THR A 250 12.28 -9.10 -22.33
C THR A 250 11.65 -7.73 -22.39
N ILE A 251 12.25 -6.80 -23.16
CA ILE A 251 11.66 -5.46 -23.35
C ILE A 251 10.26 -5.59 -23.94
N TYR A 252 10.09 -6.52 -24.89
CA TYR A 252 8.77 -6.78 -25.45
C TYR A 252 7.78 -7.28 -24.40
N TYR A 253 8.18 -8.31 -23.62
CA TYR A 253 7.33 -8.89 -22.59
C TYR A 253 6.94 -7.87 -21.53
N LEU A 254 7.91 -7.10 -21.01
CA LEU A 254 7.65 -6.03 -20.07
C LEU A 254 6.74 -4.93 -20.66
N SER A 255 6.92 -4.61 -21.94
CA SER A 255 6.09 -3.61 -22.60
C SER A 255 4.66 -4.06 -22.80
N GLU A 256 4.44 -5.36 -23.00
CA GLU A 256 3.12 -5.96 -23.16
C GLU A 256 2.34 -5.99 -21.83
N GLU A 257 3.03 -6.30 -20.75
CA GLU A 257 2.43 -6.37 -19.42
C GLU A 257 2.22 -4.99 -18.78
N TRP A 258 3.21 -4.11 -18.89
CA TRP A 258 3.15 -2.81 -18.21
C TRP A 258 2.35 -1.75 -18.93
N LEU A 259 2.43 -1.73 -20.27
CA LEU A 259 1.81 -0.69 -21.11
C LEU A 259 1.95 0.73 -20.53
N PRO A 260 3.16 1.18 -20.22
CA PRO A 260 3.35 2.42 -19.47
C PRO A 260 2.79 3.65 -20.17
N MET A 261 2.83 3.71 -21.50
CA MET A 261 2.26 4.82 -22.28
C MET A 261 0.75 4.68 -22.48
N GLY A 262 0.13 3.70 -21.83
CA GLY A 262 -1.27 3.37 -21.98
C GLY A 262 -1.57 2.46 -23.20
N PRO A 263 -2.69 1.73 -23.12
CA PRO A 263 -3.10 0.80 -24.18
C PRO A 263 -3.43 1.49 -25.51
N GLN A 264 -3.85 2.75 -25.46
CA GLN A 264 -4.28 3.52 -26.66
C GLN A 264 -3.13 3.99 -27.56
N LYS A 265 -1.89 4.04 -27.04
CA LYS A 265 -0.72 4.50 -27.82
C LYS A 265 -0.09 3.41 -28.69
N GLY A 266 -0.58 2.19 -28.60
CA GLY A 266 -0.08 1.05 -29.36
C GLY A 266 1.21 0.45 -28.80
N MET A 267 1.50 -0.78 -29.21
CA MET A 267 2.60 -1.58 -28.69
C MET A 267 3.99 -0.98 -28.99
N LEU A 268 4.17 -0.38 -30.17
CA LEU A 268 5.45 0.20 -30.57
C LEU A 268 5.90 1.34 -29.67
N ALA A 269 4.98 2.24 -29.26
CA ALA A 269 5.28 3.35 -28.37
C ALA A 269 5.70 2.83 -26.98
N ASN A 270 5.01 1.81 -26.47
CA ASN A 270 5.33 1.18 -25.20
C ASN A 270 6.71 0.49 -25.25
N ILE A 271 7.03 -0.25 -26.32
CA ILE A 271 8.36 -0.86 -26.52
C ILE A 271 9.46 0.19 -26.53
N LEU A 272 9.28 1.27 -27.31
CA LEU A 272 10.28 2.33 -27.40
C LEU A 272 10.50 3.03 -26.06
N PHE A 273 9.44 3.24 -25.30
CA PHE A 273 9.52 3.85 -23.97
C PHE A 273 10.28 2.95 -22.98
N VAL A 274 9.91 1.67 -22.86
CA VAL A 274 10.58 0.71 -21.98
C VAL A 274 12.04 0.51 -22.41
N ALA A 275 12.28 0.35 -23.72
CA ALA A 275 13.65 0.24 -24.25
C ALA A 275 14.49 1.49 -23.93
N GLY A 276 13.90 2.68 -24.03
CA GLY A 276 14.56 3.94 -23.68
C GLY A 276 14.93 3.99 -22.19
N CYS A 277 14.01 3.64 -21.30
CA CYS A 277 14.27 3.59 -19.85
C CYS A 277 15.40 2.60 -19.51
N VAL A 278 15.32 1.37 -20.04
CA VAL A 278 16.36 0.34 -19.83
C VAL A 278 17.70 0.79 -20.40
N ALA A 279 17.70 1.38 -21.59
CA ALA A 279 18.93 1.88 -22.23
C ALA A 279 19.57 3.01 -21.43
N ILE A 280 18.81 3.94 -20.85
CA ILE A 280 19.30 5.02 -20.00
C ILE A 280 19.98 4.44 -18.77
N ILE A 281 19.30 3.54 -18.04
CA ILE A 281 19.84 2.92 -16.82
C ILE A 281 21.14 2.16 -17.13
N LEU A 282 21.10 1.28 -18.11
CA LEU A 282 22.29 0.50 -18.51
C LEU A 282 23.44 1.40 -18.99
N SER A 283 23.14 2.48 -19.70
CA SER A 283 24.16 3.43 -20.15
C SER A 283 24.82 4.17 -18.99
N ILE A 284 24.05 4.61 -18.00
CA ILE A 284 24.59 5.27 -16.79
C ILE A 284 25.52 4.31 -16.05
N LEU A 285 25.09 3.06 -15.83
CA LEU A 285 25.92 2.04 -15.16
C LEU A 285 27.18 1.70 -15.96
N TRP A 286 27.07 1.54 -17.26
CA TRP A 286 28.20 1.29 -18.14
C TRP A 286 29.21 2.43 -18.15
N LEU A 287 28.75 3.68 -18.22
CA LEU A 287 29.59 4.86 -18.12
C LEU A 287 30.29 4.93 -16.75
N LEU A 288 29.55 4.65 -15.68
CA LEU A 288 30.11 4.60 -14.33
C LEU A 288 31.25 3.57 -14.25
N VAL A 289 31.06 2.36 -14.75
CA VAL A 289 32.11 1.30 -14.75
C VAL A 289 33.33 1.73 -15.56
N ILE A 290 33.16 2.35 -16.75
CA ILE A 290 34.26 2.79 -17.60
C ILE A 290 35.07 3.94 -16.97
N TYR A 291 34.38 4.93 -16.43
CA TYR A 291 35.02 6.12 -15.87
C TYR A 291 35.38 5.98 -14.39
N TYR A 292 35.02 4.85 -13.73
CA TYR A 292 35.19 4.64 -12.30
C TYR A 292 36.60 4.91 -11.80
N GLU A 293 37.62 4.41 -12.48
CA GLU A 293 39.02 4.64 -12.11
C GLU A 293 39.38 6.12 -12.10
N ARG A 294 38.93 6.87 -13.11
CA ARG A 294 39.21 8.32 -13.20
C ARG A 294 38.47 9.08 -12.09
N ILE A 295 37.23 8.72 -11.85
CA ILE A 295 36.40 9.30 -10.78
C ILE A 295 37.05 9.03 -9.43
N LEU A 296 37.41 7.77 -9.15
CA LEU A 296 38.00 7.39 -7.88
C LEU A 296 39.36 8.08 -7.63
N ARG A 297 40.22 8.16 -8.64
CA ARG A 297 41.47 8.91 -8.56
C ARG A 297 41.23 10.39 -8.26
N TRP A 298 40.29 11.01 -8.96
CA TRP A 298 39.92 12.39 -8.72
C TRP A 298 39.39 12.61 -7.28
N CYS A 299 38.57 11.70 -6.76
CA CYS A 299 38.05 11.74 -5.39
C CYS A 299 39.19 11.66 -4.36
N LEU A 300 40.17 10.76 -4.57
CA LEU A 300 41.32 10.60 -3.67
C LEU A 300 42.27 11.80 -3.72
N ASP A 301 42.44 12.45 -4.89
CA ASP A 301 43.26 13.64 -5.04
C ASP A 301 42.62 14.88 -4.47
N ASN A 302 41.29 15.02 -4.64
CA ASN A 302 40.51 16.17 -4.19
C ASN A 302 39.60 15.83 -2.98
N ARG A 303 40.10 15.10 -2.01
CA ARG A 303 39.37 14.56 -0.87
C ARG A 303 38.42 15.57 -0.18
N TRP A 304 38.86 16.80 0.06
CA TRP A 304 38.05 17.83 0.70
C TRP A 304 36.88 18.32 -0.16
N LYS A 305 37.13 18.50 -1.49
CA LYS A 305 36.06 18.87 -2.43
C LYS A 305 35.04 17.73 -2.58
N PHE A 306 35.50 16.49 -2.59
CA PHE A 306 34.63 15.32 -2.64
C PHE A 306 33.79 15.20 -1.38
N MET A 307 34.37 15.39 -0.19
CA MET A 307 33.66 15.30 1.09
C MET A 307 32.56 16.38 1.27
N LEU A 308 32.65 17.50 0.53
CA LEU A 308 31.58 18.50 0.50
C LEU A 308 30.28 17.95 -0.09
N ILE A 309 30.35 17.07 -1.07
CA ILE A 309 29.17 16.52 -1.75
C ILE A 309 28.30 15.70 -0.78
N PRO A 310 28.78 14.60 -0.17
CA PRO A 310 27.99 13.85 0.81
C PRO A 310 27.64 14.69 2.05
N GLY A 311 28.55 15.58 2.49
CA GLY A 311 28.25 16.49 3.59
C GLY A 311 27.08 17.44 3.29
N ALA A 312 27.09 18.07 2.13
CA ALA A 312 25.98 18.92 1.68
C ALA A 312 24.69 18.12 1.49
N THR A 313 24.77 16.92 0.93
CA THR A 313 23.62 16.00 0.78
C THR A 313 23.00 15.67 2.13
N ILE A 314 23.82 15.34 3.13
CA ILE A 314 23.34 15.04 4.49
C ILE A 314 22.65 16.27 5.10
N VAL A 315 23.30 17.43 5.07
CA VAL A 315 22.72 18.67 5.63
C VAL A 315 21.39 19.02 4.94
N PHE A 316 21.36 18.94 3.61
CA PHE A 316 20.16 19.23 2.82
C PHE A 316 19.05 18.20 3.08
N GLY A 317 19.38 16.91 3.18
CA GLY A 317 18.43 15.86 3.52
C GLY A 317 17.81 16.05 4.92
N PHE A 318 18.61 16.39 5.93
CA PHE A 318 18.11 16.71 7.27
C PHE A 318 17.26 17.98 7.32
N TRP A 319 17.60 18.99 6.49
CA TRP A 319 16.76 20.19 6.36
C TRP A 319 15.38 19.85 5.76
N ILE A 320 15.37 19.04 4.70
CA ILE A 320 14.13 18.54 4.06
C ILE A 320 13.30 17.74 5.04
N TRP A 321 13.91 16.81 5.76
CA TRP A 321 13.20 15.94 6.72
C TRP A 321 12.33 16.72 7.70
N ARG A 322 12.79 17.88 8.16
CA ARG A 322 12.01 18.74 9.06
C ARG A 322 10.76 19.35 8.41
N GLY A 323 10.71 19.42 7.10
CA GLY A 323 9.61 20.02 6.34
C GLY A 323 8.66 19.01 5.71
N ILE A 324 8.95 17.71 5.76
CA ILE A 324 8.05 16.69 5.22
C ILE A 324 6.94 16.43 6.23
N GLY A 325 5.68 16.50 5.75
CA GLY A 325 4.50 16.21 6.54
C GLY A 325 4.44 14.77 7.06
N GLN A 326 3.70 14.55 8.11
CA GLN A 326 3.58 13.23 8.76
C GLN A 326 2.14 12.73 8.73
N GLU A 327 1.96 11.44 8.43
CA GLU A 327 0.66 10.77 8.45
C GLU A 327 0.81 9.34 8.96
N PHE A 328 -0.27 8.73 9.43
CA PHE A 328 -0.20 7.36 9.98
C PHE A 328 0.03 6.34 8.87
N MET A 329 -0.85 6.30 7.90
CA MET A 329 -0.81 5.38 6.75
C MET A 329 -1.19 6.11 5.48
N PRO A 330 -0.62 5.74 4.32
CA PRO A 330 -1.10 6.22 3.04
C PRO A 330 -2.51 5.67 2.78
N SER A 331 -3.34 6.44 2.07
CA SER A 331 -4.68 6.00 1.66
C SER A 331 -4.57 4.79 0.73
N LEU A 332 -5.35 3.75 1.01
CA LEU A 332 -5.48 2.57 0.16
C LEU A 332 -6.56 2.82 -0.91
N ASN A 333 -6.53 2.09 -1.99
CA ASN A 333 -7.61 2.03 -2.97
C ASN A 333 -8.30 0.67 -2.88
N GLU A 334 -9.52 0.67 -2.31
CA GLU A 334 -10.29 -0.55 -2.06
C GLU A 334 -11.26 -0.92 -3.21
N GLY A 335 -11.29 -0.14 -4.30
CA GLY A 335 -12.27 -0.33 -5.38
C GLY A 335 -13.69 0.09 -5.01
N SER A 336 -13.89 0.64 -3.81
CA SER A 336 -15.19 1.07 -3.30
C SER A 336 -15.06 2.27 -2.36
N PHE A 337 -16.15 3.05 -2.26
CA PHE A 337 -16.28 4.12 -1.28
C PHE A 337 -17.35 3.79 -0.26
N LEU A 338 -17.23 4.38 0.91
CA LEU A 338 -18.24 4.38 1.96
C LEU A 338 -18.67 5.83 2.24
N LEU A 339 -19.89 6.18 1.85
CA LEU A 339 -20.48 7.48 2.10
C LEU A 339 -21.36 7.38 3.35
N MET A 340 -21.03 8.17 4.39
CA MET A 340 -21.70 8.12 5.68
C MET A 340 -22.26 9.49 6.12
N PRO A 341 -23.24 10.06 5.39
CA PRO A 341 -23.89 11.29 5.83
C PRO A 341 -24.81 11.03 7.01
N THR A 342 -25.18 12.09 7.72
CA THR A 342 -26.17 12.04 8.79
C THR A 342 -27.29 13.05 8.50
N SER A 343 -28.51 12.65 8.77
CA SER A 343 -29.64 13.58 8.76
C SER A 343 -29.74 14.38 10.07
N MET A 344 -30.58 15.38 10.08
CA MET A 344 -30.80 16.18 11.28
C MET A 344 -31.39 15.32 12.42
N PRO A 345 -31.05 15.58 13.68
CA PRO A 345 -31.51 14.79 14.82
C PRO A 345 -33.03 14.61 14.93
N HIS A 346 -33.78 15.55 14.39
CA HIS A 346 -35.26 15.53 14.40
C HIS A 346 -35.88 14.83 13.18
N SER A 347 -35.09 14.34 12.26
CA SER A 347 -35.57 13.63 11.06
C SER A 347 -36.29 12.34 11.44
N GLY A 348 -37.51 12.19 10.98
CA GLY A 348 -38.33 11.00 11.19
C GLY A 348 -37.92 9.82 10.30
N ILE A 349 -38.52 8.66 10.56
CA ILE A 349 -38.23 7.43 9.81
C ILE A 349 -38.53 7.59 8.32
N GLU A 350 -39.65 8.18 7.97
CA GLU A 350 -40.09 8.34 6.58
C GLU A 350 -39.16 9.29 5.82
N GLN A 351 -38.82 10.42 6.41
CA GLN A 351 -37.85 11.35 5.81
C GLN A 351 -36.50 10.71 5.58
N ASN A 352 -36.02 9.87 6.50
CA ASN A 352 -34.77 9.16 6.35
C ASN A 352 -34.85 8.09 5.26
N LEU A 353 -36.01 7.45 5.07
CA LEU A 353 -36.25 6.54 3.96
C LEU A 353 -36.20 7.26 2.62
N ASP A 354 -36.82 8.44 2.51
CA ASP A 354 -36.73 9.27 1.30
C ASP A 354 -35.29 9.70 1.01
N TYR A 355 -34.52 10.05 2.04
CA TYR A 355 -33.09 10.40 1.87
C TYR A 355 -32.26 9.24 1.33
N ILE A 356 -32.40 8.03 1.89
CA ILE A 356 -31.59 6.91 1.42
C ILE A 356 -31.95 6.50 0.00
N GLU A 357 -33.26 6.53 -0.34
CA GLU A 357 -33.73 6.26 -1.70
C GLU A 357 -33.20 7.30 -2.69
N ALA A 358 -33.23 8.59 -2.32
CA ALA A 358 -32.69 9.66 -3.14
C ALA A 358 -31.18 9.56 -3.32
N LEU A 359 -30.45 9.20 -2.25
CA LEU A 359 -29.00 8.99 -2.31
C LEU A 359 -28.65 7.86 -3.27
N ASP A 360 -29.27 6.68 -3.11
CA ASP A 360 -29.00 5.52 -3.95
C ASP A 360 -29.31 5.77 -5.43
N LYS A 361 -30.43 6.43 -5.73
CA LYS A 361 -30.78 6.81 -7.11
C LYS A 361 -29.78 7.78 -7.74
N ARG A 362 -29.32 8.78 -6.96
CA ARG A 362 -28.33 9.76 -7.44
C ARG A 362 -26.95 9.13 -7.63
N LEU A 363 -26.54 8.27 -6.72
CA LEU A 363 -25.28 7.53 -6.83
C LEU A 363 -25.29 6.60 -8.05
N ALA A 364 -26.38 5.88 -8.28
CA ALA A 364 -26.54 5.00 -9.43
C ALA A 364 -26.57 5.75 -10.77
N SER A 365 -26.78 7.06 -10.79
CA SER A 365 -26.75 7.88 -12.00
C SER A 365 -25.34 8.21 -12.49
N ILE A 366 -24.30 7.95 -11.68
CA ILE A 366 -22.90 8.16 -12.06
C ILE A 366 -22.44 6.96 -12.90
N PRO A 367 -21.99 7.15 -14.14
CA PRO A 367 -21.63 6.03 -15.03
C PRO A 367 -20.50 5.14 -14.48
N GLU A 368 -19.56 5.70 -13.74
CA GLU A 368 -18.45 5.00 -13.13
C GLU A 368 -18.86 4.16 -11.93
N VAL A 369 -20.05 4.40 -11.35
CA VAL A 369 -20.58 3.57 -10.25
C VAL A 369 -21.17 2.30 -10.83
N GLU A 370 -20.78 1.17 -10.28
CA GLU A 370 -21.30 -0.15 -10.64
C GLU A 370 -22.53 -0.49 -9.80
N THR A 371 -22.38 -0.38 -8.46
CA THR A 371 -23.46 -0.61 -7.50
C THR A 371 -23.39 0.42 -6.36
N ALA A 372 -24.54 0.90 -5.95
CA ALA A 372 -24.69 1.73 -4.78
C ALA A 372 -25.81 1.17 -3.92
N ILE A 373 -25.53 0.87 -2.65
CA ILE A 373 -26.49 0.32 -1.71
C ILE A 373 -26.37 1.05 -0.40
N GLY A 374 -27.48 1.70 -0.01
CA GLY A 374 -27.61 2.34 1.27
C GLY A 374 -28.11 1.38 2.35
N LYS A 375 -27.40 1.35 3.45
CA LYS A 375 -27.79 0.71 4.70
C LYS A 375 -28.25 1.79 5.66
N TRP A 376 -29.43 1.58 6.23
CA TRP A 376 -30.04 2.51 7.16
C TRP A 376 -30.85 1.76 8.22
N GLY A 377 -30.91 2.30 9.41
CA GLY A 377 -31.66 1.76 10.51
C GLY A 377 -30.93 1.81 11.86
N ARG A 378 -31.66 1.61 12.94
CA ARG A 378 -31.07 1.61 14.28
C ARG A 378 -30.39 0.28 14.60
N VAL A 379 -29.16 0.35 15.07
CA VAL A 379 -28.41 -0.80 15.57
C VAL A 379 -28.05 -0.58 17.04
N ASN A 380 -28.46 -1.50 17.92
CA ASN A 380 -28.07 -1.52 19.32
C ASN A 380 -26.84 -2.45 19.49
N SER A 381 -25.65 -1.92 19.25
CA SER A 381 -24.39 -2.64 19.39
C SER A 381 -23.35 -1.73 20.05
N ALA A 382 -22.56 -2.28 20.97
CA ALA A 382 -21.46 -1.56 21.56
C ALA A 382 -20.28 -1.35 20.57
N LEU A 383 -20.18 -2.19 19.54
CA LEU A 383 -19.08 -2.17 18.57
C LEU A 383 -19.37 -1.25 17.37
N ASP A 384 -20.64 -1.11 17.02
CA ASP A 384 -21.06 -0.35 15.83
C ASP A 384 -22.45 0.21 16.05
N PRO A 385 -22.64 1.13 17.00
CA PRO A 385 -23.94 1.73 17.27
C PRO A 385 -24.31 2.67 16.13
N ALA A 386 -25.49 2.46 15.55
CA ALA A 386 -26.01 3.34 14.51
C ALA A 386 -27.36 3.94 14.95
N PRO A 387 -27.47 5.26 15.07
CA PRO A 387 -28.75 5.93 15.24
C PRO A 387 -29.55 5.94 13.94
N VAL A 388 -30.85 6.21 14.01
CA VAL A 388 -31.74 6.26 12.83
C VAL A 388 -31.32 7.31 11.81
N GLN A 389 -30.60 8.34 12.24
CA GLN A 389 -30.12 9.44 11.38
C GLN A 389 -28.86 9.13 10.60
N MET A 390 -28.21 8.00 10.84
CA MET A 390 -26.96 7.62 10.19
C MET A 390 -27.21 6.74 8.97
N PHE A 391 -26.61 7.11 7.86
CA PHE A 391 -26.63 6.35 6.62
C PHE A 391 -25.25 5.77 6.34
N GLU A 392 -25.23 4.58 5.74
CA GLU A 392 -24.01 3.95 5.23
C GLU A 392 -24.28 3.49 3.79
N ASN A 393 -23.79 4.25 2.81
CA ASN A 393 -23.92 3.88 1.41
C ASN A 393 -22.59 3.28 0.94
N THR A 394 -22.59 1.98 0.64
CA THR A 394 -21.47 1.29 0.00
C THR A 394 -21.57 1.51 -1.51
N ILE A 395 -20.53 2.06 -2.10
CA ILE A 395 -20.46 2.47 -3.49
C ILE A 395 -19.30 1.74 -4.14
N ASN A 396 -19.59 0.74 -4.96
CA ASN A 396 -18.59 0.07 -5.77
C ASN A 396 -18.49 0.79 -7.12
N TYR A 397 -17.28 1.11 -7.55
CA TYR A 397 -17.05 1.71 -8.85
C TYR A 397 -16.36 0.74 -9.79
N ARG A 398 -16.65 0.91 -11.08
CA ARG A 398 -16.08 0.08 -12.14
C ARG A 398 -14.60 0.28 -12.25
N PRO A 399 -13.80 -0.75 -12.54
CA PRO A 399 -12.41 -0.58 -12.91
C PRO A 399 -12.31 0.27 -14.19
N GLU A 400 -11.21 0.99 -14.38
CA GLU A 400 -11.01 1.84 -15.57
C GLU A 400 -11.13 1.05 -16.85
N TYR A 401 -10.59 -0.18 -16.88
CA TYR A 401 -10.68 -1.10 -18.01
C TYR A 401 -11.39 -2.37 -17.58
N ILE A 402 -12.12 -3.02 -18.51
CA ILE A 402 -12.78 -4.29 -18.22
C ILE A 402 -11.73 -5.35 -17.90
N LEU A 403 -11.97 -6.08 -16.80
CA LEU A 403 -11.13 -7.16 -16.32
C LEU A 403 -11.80 -8.52 -16.59
N ASN A 404 -11.00 -9.55 -16.83
CA ASN A 404 -11.47 -10.93 -16.89
C ASN A 404 -11.62 -11.54 -15.46
N GLU A 405 -12.03 -12.81 -15.38
CA GLU A 405 -12.21 -13.52 -14.11
C GLU A 405 -10.90 -13.63 -13.26
N ASP A 406 -9.74 -13.54 -13.91
CA ASP A 406 -8.43 -13.56 -13.28
C ASP A 406 -7.92 -12.16 -12.86
N GLY A 407 -8.73 -11.10 -13.04
CA GLY A 407 -8.35 -9.72 -12.71
C GLY A 407 -7.41 -9.07 -13.73
N LYS A 408 -7.21 -9.67 -14.91
CA LYS A 408 -6.38 -9.11 -15.98
C LYS A 408 -7.23 -8.32 -16.96
N ARG A 409 -6.68 -7.23 -17.52
CA ARG A 409 -7.35 -6.41 -18.53
C ARG A 409 -7.71 -7.25 -19.75
N GLU A 410 -8.97 -7.17 -20.18
CA GLU A 410 -9.48 -7.89 -21.34
C GLU A 410 -9.49 -7.00 -22.58
N ARG A 411 -9.20 -7.60 -23.75
CA ARG A 411 -9.21 -6.92 -25.05
C ARG A 411 -10.44 -7.31 -25.85
N PHE A 412 -10.96 -6.34 -26.61
CA PHE A 412 -12.16 -6.49 -27.40
C PHE A 412 -11.91 -6.14 -28.85
N LYS A 413 -12.65 -6.80 -29.75
CA LYS A 413 -12.50 -6.67 -31.19
C LYS A 413 -12.81 -5.27 -31.65
N VAL A 414 -11.87 -4.69 -32.43
CA VAL A 414 -12.01 -3.40 -33.09
C VAL A 414 -11.86 -3.54 -34.60
N ASN A 415 -12.50 -2.65 -35.35
CA ASN A 415 -12.32 -2.55 -36.79
C ASN A 415 -11.05 -1.74 -37.13
N ARG A 416 -10.77 -1.55 -38.41
CA ARG A 416 -9.60 -0.79 -38.89
C ARG A 416 -9.64 0.70 -38.52
N GLN A 417 -10.80 1.24 -38.17
CA GLN A 417 -11.02 2.62 -37.72
C GLN A 417 -10.83 2.79 -36.22
N GLY A 418 -10.64 1.68 -35.44
CA GLY A 418 -10.53 1.67 -34.00
C GLY A 418 -11.87 1.70 -33.27
N GLU A 419 -12.96 1.32 -33.94
CA GLU A 419 -14.30 1.25 -33.37
C GLU A 419 -14.57 -0.17 -32.87
N TYR A 420 -15.17 -0.29 -31.66
CA TYR A 420 -15.50 -1.59 -31.06
C TYR A 420 -16.69 -2.24 -31.75
N LEU A 421 -16.55 -3.53 -32.09
CA LEU A 421 -17.61 -4.33 -32.65
C LEU A 421 -18.43 -4.98 -31.53
N LEU A 422 -19.75 -4.79 -31.60
CA LEU A 422 -20.69 -5.35 -30.62
C LEU A 422 -21.28 -6.67 -31.14
N LYS A 423 -21.73 -7.53 -30.21
CA LYS A 423 -22.34 -8.84 -30.56
C LYS A 423 -23.66 -8.73 -31.34
N ASP A 424 -24.36 -7.62 -31.18
CA ASP A 424 -25.59 -7.30 -31.90
C ASP A 424 -25.33 -6.81 -33.33
N GLY A 425 -24.07 -6.73 -33.77
CA GLY A 425 -23.66 -6.21 -35.06
C GLY A 425 -23.49 -4.69 -35.09
N GLY A 426 -23.73 -4.00 -33.98
CA GLY A 426 -23.49 -2.57 -33.83
C GLY A 426 -22.00 -2.24 -33.73
N VAL A 427 -21.70 -0.95 -33.87
CA VAL A 427 -20.35 -0.40 -33.76
C VAL A 427 -20.37 0.72 -32.74
N TYR A 428 -19.36 0.77 -31.87
CA TYR A 428 -19.15 1.85 -30.91
C TYR A 428 -17.82 2.54 -31.13
N ASN A 429 -17.87 3.84 -31.34
CA ASN A 429 -16.69 4.69 -31.47
C ASN A 429 -16.53 5.57 -30.20
N PRO A 430 -15.46 5.40 -29.43
CA PRO A 430 -15.22 6.23 -28.22
C PRO A 430 -15.09 7.74 -28.50
N LYS A 431 -14.80 8.11 -29.77
CA LYS A 431 -14.67 9.52 -30.18
C LYS A 431 -16.03 10.23 -30.37
N ASP A 432 -17.09 9.47 -30.55
CA ASP A 432 -18.44 10.03 -30.74
C ASP A 432 -19.15 10.40 -29.45
N GLY A 433 -18.47 10.21 -28.33
CA GLY A 433 -18.95 10.46 -26.99
C GLY A 433 -18.93 9.22 -26.11
N PHE A 434 -18.88 9.43 -24.79
CA PHE A 434 -18.88 8.34 -23.81
C PHE A 434 -20.25 7.65 -23.77
N ARG A 435 -20.24 6.34 -23.90
CA ARG A 435 -21.38 5.46 -23.64
C ARG A 435 -20.88 4.23 -22.89
N LEU A 436 -21.51 3.92 -21.77
CA LEU A 436 -21.25 2.69 -21.06
C LEU A 436 -21.79 1.50 -21.86
N ILE A 437 -20.89 0.62 -22.27
CA ILE A 437 -21.25 -0.62 -22.98
C ILE A 437 -21.06 -1.79 -22.00
N PRO A 438 -22.08 -2.62 -21.77
CA PRO A 438 -21.93 -3.83 -20.97
C PRO A 438 -20.85 -4.75 -21.58
N SER A 439 -20.03 -5.36 -20.71
CA SER A 439 -18.98 -6.29 -21.15
C SER A 439 -19.52 -7.44 -22.00
N ASP A 440 -20.72 -7.90 -21.67
CA ASP A 440 -21.41 -8.97 -22.40
C ASP A 440 -21.77 -8.61 -23.85
N SER A 441 -21.85 -7.33 -24.17
CA SER A 441 -22.14 -6.84 -25.55
C SER A 441 -20.88 -6.72 -26.38
N LEU A 442 -19.69 -6.74 -25.79
CA LEU A 442 -18.42 -6.66 -26.50
C LEU A 442 -17.97 -8.06 -26.98
N ILE A 443 -17.16 -8.11 -28.02
CA ILE A 443 -16.61 -9.36 -28.55
C ILE A 443 -15.16 -9.48 -28.06
N PRO A 444 -14.82 -10.44 -27.19
CA PRO A 444 -13.43 -10.64 -26.75
C PRO A 444 -12.51 -10.99 -27.92
N ASP A 445 -11.34 -10.36 -27.98
CA ASP A 445 -10.32 -10.61 -29.00
C ASP A 445 -8.93 -10.25 -28.46
N ALA A 446 -8.05 -11.24 -28.35
CA ALA A 446 -6.69 -11.04 -27.86
C ALA A 446 -5.85 -10.04 -28.70
N LYS A 447 -6.24 -9.79 -29.95
CA LYS A 447 -5.61 -8.81 -30.85
C LYS A 447 -6.33 -7.46 -30.87
N GLY A 448 -7.40 -7.32 -30.12
CA GLY A 448 -8.20 -6.10 -30.03
C GLY A 448 -7.62 -5.05 -29.10
N ASP A 449 -8.43 -4.05 -28.78
CA ASP A 449 -8.09 -2.96 -27.88
C ASP A 449 -8.80 -3.09 -26.53
N TYR A 450 -8.25 -2.41 -25.50
CA TYR A 450 -8.83 -2.38 -24.15
C TYR A 450 -9.99 -1.38 -24.09
N PHE A 451 -11.13 -1.79 -23.58
CA PHE A 451 -12.30 -0.94 -23.44
C PHE A 451 -12.25 -0.17 -22.12
N ARG A 452 -12.24 1.18 -22.21
CA ARG A 452 -12.25 2.07 -21.06
C ARG A 452 -13.67 2.34 -20.60
N GLN A 453 -13.96 2.08 -19.29
CA GLN A 453 -15.29 2.21 -18.71
C GLN A 453 -15.55 3.59 -18.08
N TRP A 454 -14.51 4.40 -17.91
CA TRP A 454 -14.62 5.74 -17.32
C TRP A 454 -14.76 6.82 -18.40
N ARG A 455 -15.48 7.88 -18.08
CA ARG A 455 -15.56 9.08 -18.92
C ARG A 455 -14.18 9.71 -19.13
N PRO A 456 -13.94 10.43 -20.23
CA PRO A 456 -12.63 11.03 -20.53
C PRO A 456 -12.13 12.01 -19.46
N GLU A 457 -13.05 12.75 -18.81
CA GLU A 457 -12.75 13.70 -17.76
C GLU A 457 -12.36 13.06 -16.43
N ILE A 458 -12.73 11.81 -16.19
CA ILE A 458 -12.41 11.06 -14.98
C ILE A 458 -11.03 10.40 -15.15
N LYS A 459 -10.03 10.90 -14.44
CA LYS A 459 -8.65 10.40 -14.56
C LYS A 459 -8.24 9.49 -13.41
N ASN A 460 -8.85 9.67 -12.25
CA ASN A 460 -8.52 8.94 -11.04
C ASN A 460 -9.74 8.77 -10.13
N THR A 461 -9.60 8.01 -9.07
CA THR A 461 -10.69 7.73 -8.12
C THR A 461 -11.15 8.96 -7.33
N ASN A 462 -10.31 9.99 -7.20
CA ASN A 462 -10.72 11.24 -6.54
C ASN A 462 -11.73 12.00 -7.40
N ASP A 463 -11.60 11.93 -8.74
CA ASP A 463 -12.56 12.55 -9.63
C ASP A 463 -13.94 11.88 -9.49
N ILE A 464 -13.99 10.54 -9.32
CA ILE A 464 -15.23 9.81 -9.03
C ILE A 464 -15.80 10.27 -7.68
N TRP A 465 -14.97 10.42 -6.65
CA TRP A 465 -15.43 10.90 -5.36
C TRP A 465 -16.02 12.32 -5.43
N GLN A 466 -15.43 13.21 -6.20
CA GLN A 466 -15.99 14.56 -6.44
C GLN A 466 -17.35 14.49 -7.11
N GLN A 467 -17.57 13.59 -8.06
CA GLN A 467 -18.90 13.36 -8.65
C GLN A 467 -19.89 12.88 -7.59
N ILE A 468 -19.49 11.95 -6.73
CA ILE A 468 -20.31 11.46 -5.61
C ILE A 468 -20.71 12.62 -4.70
N VAL A 469 -19.78 13.45 -4.25
CA VAL A 469 -20.05 14.60 -3.40
C VAL A 469 -21.04 15.58 -4.07
N ASN A 470 -20.86 15.85 -5.36
CA ASN A 470 -21.70 16.77 -6.10
C ASN A 470 -23.16 16.29 -6.19
N VAL A 471 -23.38 15.00 -6.45
CA VAL A 471 -24.74 14.46 -6.61
C VAL A 471 -25.44 14.16 -5.28
N THR A 472 -24.69 13.95 -4.20
CA THR A 472 -25.24 13.57 -2.89
C THR A 472 -25.54 14.77 -1.99
N HIS A 473 -25.30 15.99 -2.45
CA HIS A 473 -25.68 17.19 -1.70
C HIS A 473 -27.22 17.32 -1.64
N LEU A 474 -27.78 16.97 -0.49
CA LEU A 474 -29.21 17.05 -0.20
C LEU A 474 -29.44 17.99 1.00
N PRO A 475 -30.45 18.90 0.94
CA PRO A 475 -30.81 19.69 2.10
C PRO A 475 -31.21 18.80 3.27
N GLY A 476 -30.69 19.07 4.45
CA GLY A 476 -30.99 18.30 5.67
C GLY A 476 -30.04 17.10 5.90
N LEU A 477 -29.11 16.84 5.00
CA LEU A 477 -28.03 15.91 5.20
C LEU A 477 -26.70 16.64 5.44
N THR A 478 -25.84 16.06 6.27
CA THR A 478 -24.46 16.52 6.42
C THR A 478 -23.62 16.07 5.23
N SER A 479 -22.52 16.75 4.96
CA SER A 479 -21.46 16.19 4.13
C SER A 479 -20.79 15.00 4.86
N ALA A 480 -20.11 14.15 4.09
CA ALA A 480 -19.34 13.04 4.65
C ALA A 480 -17.88 13.14 4.18
N PRO A 481 -16.91 12.78 5.03
CA PRO A 481 -15.53 12.65 4.63
C PRO A 481 -15.38 11.52 3.62
N LYS A 482 -14.29 11.54 2.82
CA LYS A 482 -13.97 10.44 1.93
C LYS A 482 -13.55 9.24 2.75
N LEU A 483 -14.32 8.18 2.70
CA LEU A 483 -14.07 6.94 3.40
C LEU A 483 -14.10 5.76 2.44
N GLN A 484 -13.43 4.69 2.84
CA GLN A 484 -13.46 3.39 2.19
C GLN A 484 -13.88 2.32 3.22
N PRO A 485 -14.53 1.23 2.83
CA PRO A 485 -15.16 0.31 3.78
C PRO A 485 -14.21 -0.31 4.81
N ILE A 486 -12.99 -0.72 4.40
CA ILE A 486 -12.02 -1.32 5.32
C ILE A 486 -11.39 -0.26 6.21
N GLU A 487 -10.96 0.86 5.62
CA GLU A 487 -10.36 1.98 6.33
C GLU A 487 -11.32 2.54 7.38
N ALA A 488 -12.57 2.81 6.99
CA ALA A 488 -13.59 3.30 7.90
C ALA A 488 -13.83 2.35 9.08
N ARG A 489 -13.93 1.05 8.81
CA ARG A 489 -14.12 0.04 9.87
C ARG A 489 -12.95 -0.01 10.83
N LEU A 490 -11.71 0.08 10.34
CA LEU A 490 -10.51 0.11 11.19
C LEU A 490 -10.48 1.36 12.08
N VAL A 491 -10.79 2.52 11.52
CA VAL A 491 -10.85 3.79 12.28
C VAL A 491 -11.96 3.74 13.32
N MET A 492 -13.18 3.35 12.95
CA MET A 492 -14.30 3.26 13.87
C MET A 492 -14.04 2.31 15.04
N LEU A 493 -13.47 1.12 14.78
CA LEU A 493 -13.17 0.14 15.84
C LEU A 493 -12.02 0.60 16.76
N SER A 494 -11.08 1.39 16.25
CA SER A 494 -9.91 1.82 17.03
C SER A 494 -10.15 3.13 17.79
N THR A 495 -11.00 4.01 17.29
CA THR A 495 -11.17 5.37 17.82
C THR A 495 -12.59 5.72 18.26
N GLY A 496 -13.59 4.94 17.82
CA GLY A 496 -15.01 5.23 18.00
C GLY A 496 -15.57 6.30 17.05
N MET A 497 -14.71 6.93 16.22
CA MET A 497 -15.08 8.00 15.29
C MET A 497 -15.33 7.50 13.88
N ARG A 498 -16.20 8.20 13.14
CA ARG A 498 -16.54 7.92 11.74
C ARG A 498 -15.68 8.69 10.72
N ALA A 499 -14.53 9.17 11.15
CA ALA A 499 -13.59 9.90 10.31
C ALA A 499 -12.14 9.63 10.74
N PRO A 500 -11.16 9.72 9.82
CA PRO A 500 -9.75 9.56 10.15
C PRO A 500 -9.20 10.58 11.14
N MET A 501 -9.82 11.77 11.18
CA MET A 501 -9.44 12.87 12.09
C MET A 501 -10.65 13.41 12.83
N GLY A 502 -10.47 13.74 14.09
CA GLY A 502 -11.48 14.36 14.90
C GLY A 502 -10.98 14.79 16.26
N ILE A 503 -11.91 15.40 17.01
CA ILE A 503 -11.70 15.82 18.40
C ILE A 503 -12.74 15.11 19.27
N LYS A 504 -12.27 14.46 20.33
CA LYS A 504 -13.09 13.94 21.41
C LYS A 504 -13.32 15.06 22.42
N VAL A 505 -14.55 15.35 22.72
CA VAL A 505 -14.98 16.38 23.67
C VAL A 505 -15.59 15.68 24.86
N TYR A 506 -15.01 15.85 26.04
CA TYR A 506 -15.46 15.28 27.29
C TYR A 506 -16.11 16.35 28.16
N GLY A 507 -17.15 16.02 28.90
CA GLY A 507 -17.84 16.94 29.79
C GLY A 507 -18.68 16.23 30.82
N PRO A 508 -19.22 16.98 31.80
CA PRO A 508 -20.03 16.42 32.88
C PRO A 508 -21.41 15.95 32.43
N ASP A 509 -21.97 16.57 31.41
CA ASP A 509 -23.29 16.28 30.85
C ASP A 509 -23.34 16.52 29.34
N LEU A 510 -24.41 16.04 28.68
CA LEU A 510 -24.54 16.08 27.24
C LEU A 510 -24.75 17.48 26.68
N GLU A 511 -25.43 18.38 27.44
CA GLU A 511 -25.69 19.75 27.00
C GLU A 511 -24.40 20.56 26.96
N THR A 512 -23.56 20.42 27.97
CA THR A 512 -22.26 21.06 28.08
C THR A 512 -21.33 20.58 26.95
N ILE A 513 -21.33 19.24 26.69
CA ILE A 513 -20.56 18.65 25.56
C ILE A 513 -21.09 19.20 24.24
N GLU A 514 -22.40 19.31 24.04
CA GLU A 514 -22.99 19.82 22.81
C GLU A 514 -22.63 21.29 22.55
N LYS A 515 -22.66 22.11 23.57
CA LYS A 515 -22.29 23.51 23.48
C LYS A 515 -20.80 23.66 23.10
N ALA A 516 -19.94 22.91 23.76
CA ALA A 516 -18.50 22.89 23.48
C ALA A 516 -18.22 22.34 22.08
N GLY A 517 -18.87 21.22 21.70
CA GLY A 517 -18.72 20.61 20.38
C GLY A 517 -19.09 21.54 19.24
N LYS A 518 -20.20 22.29 19.36
CA LYS A 518 -20.60 23.32 18.38
C LYS A 518 -19.62 24.49 18.32
N ALA A 519 -19.08 24.91 19.45
CA ALA A 519 -18.07 25.96 19.50
C ALA A 519 -16.77 25.53 18.82
N ILE A 520 -16.33 24.31 19.08
CA ILE A 520 -15.15 23.71 18.42
C ILE A 520 -15.40 23.48 16.92
N GLU A 521 -16.57 23.03 16.53
CA GLU A 521 -16.98 22.91 15.11
C GLU A 521 -16.83 24.24 14.37
N LYS A 522 -17.30 25.32 14.98
CA LYS A 522 -17.18 26.68 14.41
C LYS A 522 -15.73 27.09 14.26
N ALA A 523 -14.92 26.91 15.29
CA ALA A 523 -13.49 27.24 15.31
C ALA A 523 -12.69 26.44 14.27
N LEU A 524 -12.96 25.15 14.12
CA LEU A 524 -12.28 24.28 13.14
C LEU A 524 -12.58 24.69 11.69
N LYS A 525 -13.75 25.26 11.39
CA LYS A 525 -14.08 25.76 10.05
C LYS A 525 -13.21 26.93 9.61
N GLU A 526 -12.54 27.60 10.55
CA GLU A 526 -11.64 28.72 10.31
C GLU A 526 -10.18 28.26 10.08
N VAL A 527 -9.88 26.98 10.29
CA VAL A 527 -8.53 26.42 10.09
C VAL A 527 -8.22 26.27 8.61
N PRO A 528 -7.17 26.94 8.07
CA PRO A 528 -6.89 26.98 6.63
C PRO A 528 -6.62 25.62 5.98
N SER A 529 -6.12 24.66 6.73
CA SER A 529 -5.77 23.31 6.22
C SER A 529 -6.93 22.30 6.31
N VAL A 530 -8.06 22.69 6.89
CA VAL A 530 -9.26 21.88 7.04
C VAL A 530 -10.25 22.19 5.93
N ILE A 531 -11.00 21.19 5.45
CA ILE A 531 -12.13 21.39 4.54
C ILE A 531 -13.35 21.86 5.37
N PRO A 532 -13.79 23.11 5.27
CA PRO A 532 -14.85 23.63 6.14
C PRO A 532 -16.18 22.86 6.05
N SER A 533 -16.52 22.33 4.87
CA SER A 533 -17.73 21.54 4.66
C SER A 533 -17.66 20.15 5.28
N SER A 534 -16.48 19.64 5.61
CA SER A 534 -16.32 18.35 6.27
C SER A 534 -16.38 18.43 7.79
N VAL A 535 -16.30 19.64 8.36
CA VAL A 535 -16.32 19.83 9.81
C VAL A 535 -17.73 19.68 10.35
N PHE A 536 -17.87 18.73 11.26
CA PHE A 536 -19.18 18.38 11.79
C PHE A 536 -19.07 17.88 13.23
N TYR A 537 -19.87 18.45 14.13
CA TYR A 537 -20.10 17.90 15.46
C TYR A 537 -21.21 16.84 15.42
N ASP A 538 -20.90 15.64 15.90
CA ASP A 538 -21.88 14.54 15.98
C ASP A 538 -22.85 14.79 17.12
N ARG A 539 -24.02 15.35 16.79
CA ARG A 539 -24.94 15.89 17.75
C ARG A 539 -25.47 14.83 18.68
N ALA A 540 -25.23 15.00 19.98
CA ALA A 540 -25.67 14.07 21.00
C ALA A 540 -27.11 14.37 21.46
N VAL A 541 -27.55 15.62 21.38
CA VAL A 541 -28.88 16.11 21.86
C VAL A 541 -29.68 16.65 20.69
N GLY A 542 -31.00 16.50 20.75
CA GLY A 542 -31.91 17.04 19.75
C GLY A 542 -32.88 16.03 19.16
N ALA A 543 -32.78 14.74 19.53
CA ALA A 543 -33.83 13.79 19.20
C ALA A 543 -35.15 14.19 19.86
N PRO A 544 -36.26 14.23 19.11
CA PRO A 544 -37.55 14.54 19.71
C PRO A 544 -38.03 13.35 20.53
N TYR A 545 -38.27 13.60 21.81
CA TYR A 545 -38.97 12.68 22.68
C TYR A 545 -40.39 13.17 22.89
N LEU A 546 -41.32 12.24 22.94
CA LEU A 546 -42.66 12.49 23.33
C LEU A 546 -42.81 12.01 24.78
N GLU A 547 -42.81 12.94 25.72
CA GLU A 547 -42.92 12.66 27.14
C GLU A 547 -44.37 12.73 27.57
N ILE A 548 -44.80 11.71 28.29
CA ILE A 548 -46.15 11.62 28.88
C ILE A 548 -45.98 11.82 30.38
N GLU A 549 -46.21 13.02 30.85
CA GLU A 549 -46.09 13.41 32.25
C GLU A 549 -47.40 13.15 32.98
N LEU A 550 -47.37 12.26 33.98
CA LEU A 550 -48.55 11.83 34.69
C LEU A 550 -49.05 12.89 35.68
N ASN A 551 -50.30 13.36 35.53
CA ASN A 551 -50.94 14.27 36.46
C ASN A 551 -51.55 13.47 37.63
N ARG A 552 -50.79 13.36 38.71
CA ARG A 552 -51.12 12.51 39.87
C ARG A 552 -52.39 13.01 40.62
N GLU A 553 -52.72 14.31 40.61
CA GLU A 553 -53.88 14.85 41.21
C GLU A 553 -55.12 14.44 40.45
N ASN A 554 -55.11 14.56 39.14
CA ASN A 554 -56.17 14.12 38.28
C ASN A 554 -56.39 12.61 38.36
N MET A 555 -55.27 11.83 38.34
CA MET A 555 -55.35 10.40 38.52
C MET A 555 -56.00 9.98 39.81
N ALA A 556 -55.69 10.67 40.90
CA ALA A 556 -56.33 10.43 42.20
C ALA A 556 -57.87 10.75 42.19
N ARG A 557 -58.24 11.82 41.46
CA ARG A 557 -59.69 12.15 41.30
C ARG A 557 -60.46 11.05 40.57
N TYR A 558 -59.88 10.47 39.57
CA TYR A 558 -60.50 9.38 38.80
C TYR A 558 -60.22 7.96 39.36
N GLY A 559 -59.46 7.88 40.44
CA GLY A 559 -59.16 6.60 41.11
C GLY A 559 -58.29 5.70 40.25
N VAL A 560 -57.37 6.25 39.41
CA VAL A 560 -56.43 5.54 38.54
C VAL A 560 -55.10 5.40 39.22
N ASN A 561 -54.52 4.19 39.28
CA ASN A 561 -53.19 3.97 39.79
C ASN A 561 -52.16 4.21 38.68
N VAL A 562 -50.92 4.52 39.07
CA VAL A 562 -49.83 4.70 38.12
C VAL A 562 -49.53 3.41 37.34
N GLU A 563 -49.56 2.28 38.02
CA GLU A 563 -49.31 0.97 37.43
C GLU A 563 -50.31 0.62 36.32
N ASP A 564 -51.65 0.82 36.59
CA ASP A 564 -52.73 0.58 35.62
C ASP A 564 -52.55 1.43 34.37
N LEU A 565 -52.19 2.73 34.55
CA LEU A 565 -51.98 3.65 33.45
C LEU A 565 -50.70 3.31 32.63
N GLN A 566 -49.62 2.92 33.30
CA GLN A 566 -48.39 2.49 32.61
C GLN A 566 -48.60 1.18 31.86
N GLU A 567 -49.38 0.23 32.35
CA GLU A 567 -49.72 -0.99 31.61
C GLU A 567 -50.48 -0.66 30.33
N ILE A 568 -51.46 0.23 30.39
CA ILE A 568 -52.19 0.70 29.20
C ILE A 568 -51.27 1.39 28.19
N LEU A 569 -50.41 2.30 28.64
CA LEU A 569 -49.45 2.97 27.78
C LEU A 569 -48.46 2.00 27.14
N SER A 570 -47.96 1.05 27.91
CA SER A 570 -47.08 0.03 27.42
C SER A 570 -47.73 -0.87 26.36
N ALA A 571 -49.00 -1.23 26.55
CA ALA A 571 -49.74 -2.00 25.57
C ALA A 571 -50.14 -1.16 24.34
N ALA A 572 -50.77 0.00 24.56
CA ALA A 572 -51.30 0.82 23.46
C ALA A 572 -50.20 1.45 22.59
N VAL A 573 -49.18 2.06 23.21
CA VAL A 573 -48.13 2.83 22.53
C VAL A 573 -46.91 1.93 22.25
N GLY A 574 -46.37 1.32 23.29
CA GLY A 574 -45.17 0.46 23.21
C GLY A 574 -45.38 -0.87 22.48
N GLY A 575 -46.52 -1.48 22.75
CA GLY A 575 -46.88 -2.81 22.30
C GLY A 575 -46.41 -3.91 23.26
N MET A 576 -47.37 -4.65 23.83
CA MET A 576 -47.15 -5.75 24.77
C MET A 576 -47.00 -7.08 24.04
N VAL A 577 -46.00 -7.87 24.39
CA VAL A 577 -45.82 -9.23 23.87
C VAL A 577 -46.74 -10.15 24.69
N LEU A 578 -47.80 -10.67 24.09
CA LEU A 578 -48.76 -11.58 24.72
C LEU A 578 -48.23 -12.99 24.82
N THR A 579 -47.60 -13.47 23.76
CA THR A 579 -47.05 -14.81 23.66
C THR A 579 -46.01 -14.88 22.53
N ARG A 580 -45.39 -16.02 22.36
CA ARG A 580 -44.50 -16.30 21.23
C ARG A 580 -44.96 -17.56 20.51
N THR A 581 -45.03 -17.48 19.19
CA THR A 581 -45.25 -18.66 18.34
C THR A 581 -43.93 -19.41 18.14
N VAL A 582 -44.05 -20.71 17.90
CA VAL A 582 -42.93 -21.60 17.60
C VAL A 582 -43.13 -22.16 16.21
N GLU A 583 -42.36 -21.73 15.25
CA GLU A 583 -42.43 -22.12 13.83
C GLU A 583 -41.12 -22.74 13.42
N GLY A 584 -41.00 -24.04 13.64
CA GLY A 584 -39.74 -24.75 13.47
C GLY A 584 -38.68 -24.28 14.48
N ARG A 585 -37.61 -23.64 14.03
CA ARG A 585 -36.57 -23.03 14.86
C ARG A 585 -36.87 -21.59 15.27
N GLU A 586 -37.77 -20.95 14.56
CA GLU A 586 -38.11 -19.52 14.76
C GLU A 586 -39.05 -19.33 15.96
N ARG A 587 -38.96 -18.16 16.57
CA ARG A 587 -39.74 -17.74 17.72
C ARG A 587 -40.23 -16.33 17.44
N PHE A 588 -41.51 -16.19 17.03
CA PHE A 588 -42.13 -14.91 16.71
C PHE A 588 -42.96 -14.38 17.88
N PRO A 589 -42.73 -13.15 18.34
CA PRO A 589 -43.59 -12.54 19.36
C PRO A 589 -44.93 -12.13 18.75
N VAL A 590 -46.02 -12.51 19.45
CA VAL A 590 -47.34 -11.96 19.16
C VAL A 590 -47.52 -10.70 19.99
N ARG A 591 -47.55 -9.55 19.35
CA ARG A 591 -47.55 -8.23 19.96
C ARG A 591 -48.88 -7.55 19.82
N LEU A 592 -49.46 -7.15 20.95
CA LEU A 592 -50.65 -6.31 20.99
C LEU A 592 -50.24 -4.85 20.99
N ARG A 593 -50.83 -4.07 20.10
CA ARG A 593 -50.55 -2.64 19.97
C ARG A 593 -51.69 -1.92 19.28
N TYR A 594 -51.91 -0.64 19.60
CA TYR A 594 -52.85 0.17 18.84
C TYR A 594 -52.38 0.36 17.40
N ALA A 595 -53.37 0.48 16.48
CA ALA A 595 -53.07 0.89 15.11
C ALA A 595 -52.31 2.21 15.05
N ARG A 596 -51.49 2.40 13.98
CA ARG A 596 -50.59 3.54 13.89
C ARG A 596 -51.35 4.87 13.99
N GLU A 597 -52.48 4.98 13.34
CA GLU A 597 -53.31 6.16 13.23
C GLU A 597 -53.84 6.63 14.59
N LEU A 598 -53.85 5.74 15.58
CA LEU A 598 -54.31 6.04 16.94
C LEU A 598 -53.17 6.42 17.90
N ARG A 599 -51.94 6.50 17.43
CA ARG A 599 -50.76 6.78 18.27
C ARG A 599 -49.64 7.54 17.56
N ASP A 600 -49.87 8.13 16.38
CA ASP A 600 -48.82 8.79 15.57
C ASP A 600 -48.68 10.28 15.89
N ASN A 601 -49.58 10.86 16.67
CA ASN A 601 -49.53 12.25 17.11
C ASN A 601 -50.00 12.41 18.55
N PRO A 602 -49.67 13.55 19.25
CA PRO A 602 -50.04 13.79 20.62
C PRO A 602 -51.56 13.81 20.86
N GLU A 603 -52.31 14.33 19.89
CA GLU A 603 -53.79 14.44 19.97
C GLU A 603 -54.40 13.03 19.97
N ALA A 604 -53.96 12.15 19.08
CA ALA A 604 -54.42 10.75 19.04
C ALA A 604 -54.03 10.00 20.32
N LEU A 605 -52.83 10.20 20.81
CA LEU A 605 -52.38 9.63 22.08
C LEU A 605 -53.20 10.13 23.26
N GLY A 606 -53.53 11.42 23.29
CA GLY A 606 -54.39 12.03 24.33
C GLY A 606 -55.80 11.44 24.36
N MET A 607 -56.26 10.84 23.26
CA MET A 607 -57.58 10.21 23.16
C MET A 607 -57.60 8.72 23.56
N ILE A 608 -56.46 8.13 23.92
CA ILE A 608 -56.38 6.75 24.44
C ILE A 608 -57.25 6.65 25.68
N LEU A 609 -58.17 5.71 25.68
CA LEU A 609 -59.13 5.52 26.76
C LEU A 609 -58.57 4.69 27.88
N VAL A 610 -58.60 5.21 29.09
CA VAL A 610 -58.13 4.56 30.32
C VAL A 610 -59.37 4.19 31.16
N PRO A 611 -59.59 2.89 31.44
CA PRO A 611 -60.67 2.44 32.30
C PRO A 611 -60.39 2.86 33.75
N ILE A 612 -61.45 3.29 34.43
CA ILE A 612 -61.43 3.66 35.85
C ILE A 612 -62.20 2.60 36.66
N ALA A 613 -62.04 2.64 38.00
CA ALA A 613 -62.64 1.67 38.90
C ALA A 613 -64.16 1.58 38.84
N THR A 614 -64.87 2.65 38.41
CA THR A 614 -66.30 2.73 38.22
C THR A 614 -66.81 2.05 36.93
N GLY A 615 -65.90 1.57 36.05
CA GLY A 615 -66.26 1.03 34.76
C GLY A 615 -66.35 2.05 33.62
N ALA A 616 -66.22 3.33 33.91
CA ALA A 616 -66.19 4.40 32.92
C ALA A 616 -64.75 4.48 32.28
N GLN A 617 -64.67 5.17 31.17
CA GLN A 617 -63.40 5.36 30.46
C GLN A 617 -63.06 6.84 30.35
N VAL A 618 -61.86 7.23 30.69
CA VAL A 618 -61.34 8.58 30.67
C VAL A 618 -60.22 8.73 29.64
N PRO A 619 -60.23 9.78 28.79
CA PRO A 619 -59.12 10.04 27.85
C PRO A 619 -57.82 10.33 28.59
N LEU A 620 -56.69 9.85 28.05
CA LEU A 620 -55.35 10.01 28.61
C LEU A 620 -54.99 11.49 28.89
N LYS A 621 -55.42 12.41 28.03
CA LYS A 621 -55.18 13.85 28.19
C LYS A 621 -55.75 14.46 29.50
N GLU A 622 -56.70 13.80 30.14
CA GLU A 622 -57.24 14.21 31.47
C GLU A 622 -56.37 13.73 32.62
N LEU A 623 -55.47 12.72 32.34
CA LEU A 623 -54.64 12.04 33.33
C LEU A 623 -53.13 12.34 33.15
N ALA A 624 -52.74 12.90 32.00
CA ALA A 624 -51.35 13.20 31.70
C ALA A 624 -51.20 14.32 30.69
N ASP A 625 -50.12 15.07 30.78
CA ASP A 625 -49.67 16.03 29.81
C ASP A 625 -48.69 15.39 28.81
N ILE A 626 -48.90 15.64 27.50
CA ILE A 626 -48.10 15.05 26.43
C ILE A 626 -47.32 16.16 25.76
N ASN A 627 -46.00 16.15 25.94
CA ASN A 627 -45.11 17.21 25.50
C ASN A 627 -43.95 16.68 24.62
N TYR A 628 -43.58 17.46 23.60
CA TYR A 628 -42.35 17.23 22.89
C TYR A 628 -41.19 17.84 23.66
N THR A 629 -40.23 17.01 24.01
CA THR A 629 -38.98 17.43 24.63
C THR A 629 -37.79 17.05 23.77
N ARG A 630 -36.66 17.74 23.99
CA ARG A 630 -35.41 17.38 23.33
C ARG A 630 -34.63 16.42 24.22
N GLY A 631 -34.38 15.23 23.70
CA GLY A 631 -33.64 14.23 24.41
C GLY A 631 -32.31 13.87 23.76
N ALA A 632 -31.61 12.94 24.37
CA ALA A 632 -30.38 12.39 23.82
C ALA A 632 -30.67 11.53 22.60
N GLN A 633 -29.96 11.76 21.53
CA GLN A 633 -29.98 10.91 20.33
C GLN A 633 -29.18 9.63 20.55
N MET A 634 -27.96 9.76 21.06
CA MET A 634 -27.08 8.70 21.44
C MET A 634 -26.17 9.17 22.57
N ILE A 635 -26.07 8.35 23.62
CA ILE A 635 -25.18 8.61 24.74
C ILE A 635 -23.92 7.78 24.51
N GLN A 636 -22.78 8.44 24.35
CA GLN A 636 -21.48 7.80 24.19
C GLN A 636 -20.62 8.05 25.42
N SER A 637 -19.89 7.03 25.84
CA SER A 637 -18.93 7.16 26.92
C SER A 637 -17.66 6.39 26.59
N GLU A 638 -16.54 6.95 27.00
CA GLU A 638 -15.21 6.34 26.84
C GLU A 638 -14.46 6.48 28.16
N ASN A 639 -13.91 5.39 28.66
CA ASN A 639 -13.23 5.36 29.95
C ASN A 639 -14.07 5.95 31.11
N THR A 640 -15.37 5.66 31.13
CA THR A 640 -16.37 6.15 32.09
C THR A 640 -16.77 7.63 31.96
N PHE A 641 -16.16 8.40 31.05
CA PHE A 641 -16.53 9.78 30.77
C PHE A 641 -17.48 9.88 29.58
N LEU A 642 -18.45 10.77 29.67
CA LEU A 642 -19.27 11.11 28.51
C LEU A 642 -18.42 11.78 27.45
N VAL A 643 -18.66 11.43 26.17
CA VAL A 643 -17.87 11.92 25.05
C VAL A 643 -18.76 12.32 23.88
N GLY A 644 -18.40 13.41 23.23
CA GLY A 644 -18.93 13.83 21.92
C GLY A 644 -17.80 13.91 20.91
N TYR A 645 -18.11 13.81 19.62
CA TYR A 645 -17.10 13.81 18.55
C TYR A 645 -17.30 14.99 17.62
N VAL A 646 -16.23 15.72 17.34
CA VAL A 646 -16.16 16.69 16.23
C VAL A 646 -15.24 16.08 15.18
N ILE A 647 -15.78 15.74 14.03
CA ILE A 647 -15.04 15.14 12.93
C ILE A 647 -14.73 16.19 11.85
N PHE A 648 -13.63 16.02 11.13
CA PHE A 648 -13.22 16.89 10.05
C PHE A 648 -12.27 16.16 9.10
N ASP A 649 -12.06 16.74 7.91
CA ASP A 649 -11.12 16.23 6.91
C ASP A 649 -10.17 17.32 6.45
N LYS A 650 -9.02 16.91 5.92
CA LYS A 650 -7.93 17.76 5.47
C LYS A 650 -8.05 18.16 4.01
N LEU A 651 -7.48 19.30 3.65
CA LEU A 651 -7.27 19.64 2.24
C LEU A 651 -6.31 18.65 1.57
N ALA A 652 -6.55 18.41 0.29
CA ALA A 652 -5.69 17.53 -0.51
C ALA A 652 -4.21 17.98 -0.45
N GLY A 653 -3.30 17.03 -0.29
CA GLY A 653 -1.86 17.29 -0.19
C GLY A 653 -1.36 17.76 1.19
N LYS A 654 -2.25 17.96 2.18
CA LYS A 654 -1.85 18.26 3.57
C LYS A 654 -1.67 16.98 4.37
N ALA A 655 -0.68 16.97 5.26
CA ALA A 655 -0.43 15.84 6.16
C ALA A 655 -1.30 15.92 7.41
N GLU A 656 -1.81 14.78 7.89
CA GLU A 656 -2.73 14.70 9.04
C GLU A 656 -2.16 15.35 10.30
N VAL A 657 -0.90 15.07 10.63
CA VAL A 657 -0.24 15.60 11.83
C VAL A 657 -0.09 17.12 11.76
N ASP A 658 0.20 17.67 10.59
CA ASP A 658 0.39 19.11 10.42
C ASP A 658 -0.96 19.85 10.56
N VAL A 659 -2.02 19.26 10.02
CA VAL A 659 -3.39 19.78 10.17
C VAL A 659 -3.82 19.79 11.64
N VAL A 660 -3.55 18.71 12.37
CA VAL A 660 -3.85 18.62 13.81
C VAL A 660 -3.06 19.65 14.62
N LYS A 661 -1.77 19.82 14.32
CA LYS A 661 -0.92 20.83 14.98
C LYS A 661 -1.39 22.26 14.70
N GLU A 662 -1.78 22.55 13.45
CA GLU A 662 -2.34 23.86 13.09
C GLU A 662 -3.67 24.11 13.79
N ALA A 663 -4.57 23.13 13.77
CA ALA A 663 -5.86 23.18 14.46
C ALA A 663 -5.68 23.36 15.98
N SER A 664 -4.78 22.59 16.62
CA SER A 664 -4.49 22.75 18.05
C SER A 664 -4.00 24.14 18.39
N ARG A 665 -3.08 24.69 17.59
CA ARG A 665 -2.57 26.04 17.81
C ARG A 665 -3.67 27.09 17.70
N ILE A 666 -4.56 26.98 16.71
CA ILE A 666 -5.65 27.94 16.50
C ILE A 666 -6.68 27.83 17.64
N LEU A 667 -7.08 26.61 18.02
CA LEU A 667 -8.00 26.41 19.15
C LEU A 667 -7.42 26.96 20.47
N GLU A 668 -6.15 26.68 20.74
CA GLU A 668 -5.47 27.20 21.94
C GLU A 668 -5.38 28.74 21.94
N GLN A 669 -5.18 29.34 20.76
CA GLN A 669 -5.14 30.79 20.60
C GLN A 669 -6.53 31.39 20.86
N GLN A 670 -7.58 30.84 20.27
CA GLN A 670 -8.94 31.31 20.46
C GLN A 670 -9.43 31.14 21.92
N ILE A 671 -8.96 30.06 22.61
CA ILE A 671 -9.24 29.91 24.05
C ILE A 671 -8.53 31.00 24.84
N LYS A 672 -7.28 31.34 24.56
CA LYS A 672 -6.54 32.42 25.25
C LYS A 672 -7.10 33.78 24.99
N GLU A 673 -7.60 34.04 23.80
CA GLU A 673 -8.24 35.30 23.39
C GLU A 673 -9.67 35.42 23.89
N GLY A 674 -10.25 34.34 24.44
CA GLY A 674 -11.63 34.31 24.96
C GLY A 674 -12.72 34.20 23.87
N GLU A 675 -12.33 33.92 22.64
CA GLU A 675 -13.25 33.68 21.53
C GLU A 675 -13.90 32.29 21.61
N LEU A 676 -13.11 31.29 22.03
CA LEU A 676 -13.58 29.93 22.31
C LEU A 676 -13.67 29.72 23.82
N ASN A 677 -14.87 29.82 24.35
CA ASN A 677 -15.11 29.56 25.76
C ASN A 677 -15.62 28.15 25.98
N LEU A 678 -14.87 27.40 26.78
CA LEU A 678 -15.22 26.05 27.23
C LEU A 678 -15.70 26.11 28.67
N ASP A 679 -16.84 25.50 28.95
CA ASP A 679 -17.41 25.49 30.29
C ASP A 679 -16.54 24.70 31.28
N PRO A 680 -16.55 24.97 32.57
CA PRO A 680 -15.80 24.23 33.57
C PRO A 680 -16.08 22.72 33.53
N GLY A 681 -15.07 21.90 33.55
CA GLY A 681 -15.19 20.43 33.46
C GLY A 681 -15.19 19.89 32.02
N VAL A 682 -15.14 20.74 31.00
CA VAL A 682 -14.98 20.34 29.60
C VAL A 682 -13.49 20.20 29.29
N SER A 683 -13.14 19.11 28.62
CA SER A 683 -11.80 18.89 28.03
C SER A 683 -11.95 18.35 26.63
N TYR A 684 -10.93 18.54 25.80
CA TYR A 684 -10.91 18.01 24.45
C TYR A 684 -9.56 17.37 24.11
N LYS A 685 -9.58 16.40 23.20
CA LYS A 685 -8.40 15.69 22.74
C LYS A 685 -8.52 15.39 21.25
N PHE A 686 -7.48 15.69 20.48
CA PHE A 686 -7.39 15.21 19.09
C PHE A 686 -7.25 13.69 19.07
N ALA A 687 -7.98 13.06 18.15
CA ALA A 687 -8.03 11.61 18.04
C ALA A 687 -8.13 11.17 16.57
N GLY A 688 -8.01 9.88 16.35
CA GLY A 688 -7.99 9.27 15.03
C GLY A 688 -6.60 8.75 14.66
N ASN A 689 -6.26 8.80 13.38
CA ASN A 689 -4.96 8.37 12.87
C ASN A 689 -3.79 9.12 13.53
N TYR A 690 -4.01 10.35 13.97
CA TYR A 690 -3.01 11.13 14.69
C TYR A 690 -2.49 10.43 15.95
N GLU A 691 -3.35 9.87 16.80
CA GLU A 691 -2.93 9.14 18.03
C GLU A 691 -2.10 7.90 17.68
N GLN A 692 -2.47 7.22 16.60
CA GLN A 692 -1.75 6.05 16.10
C GLN A 692 -0.35 6.43 15.65
N GLN A 693 -0.26 7.52 14.88
CA GLN A 693 1.02 8.05 14.39
C GLN A 693 1.94 8.50 15.54
N GLU A 694 1.42 9.20 16.53
CA GLU A 694 2.19 9.67 17.69
C GLU A 694 2.76 8.49 18.47
N ARG A 695 1.96 7.45 18.71
CA ARG A 695 2.40 6.22 19.39
C ARG A 695 3.49 5.50 18.59
N ALA A 696 3.28 5.31 17.27
CA ALA A 696 4.25 4.66 16.40
C ALA A 696 5.57 5.44 16.34
N THR A 697 5.49 6.77 16.20
CA THR A 697 6.67 7.65 16.16
C THR A 697 7.46 7.59 17.46
N SER A 698 6.79 7.64 18.61
CA SER A 698 7.44 7.58 19.91
C SER A 698 8.22 6.28 20.11
N ARG A 699 7.70 5.16 19.64
CA ARG A 699 8.42 3.87 19.65
C ARG A 699 9.59 3.85 18.71
N LEU A 700 9.39 4.28 17.46
CA LEU A 700 10.44 4.30 16.44
C LEU A 700 11.62 5.19 16.88
N MET A 701 11.37 6.30 17.57
CA MET A 701 12.43 7.16 18.12
C MET A 701 13.37 6.45 19.12
N ILE A 702 12.92 5.39 19.77
CA ILE A 702 13.75 4.58 20.69
C ILE A 702 14.38 3.40 19.96
N VAL A 703 13.57 2.66 19.19
CA VAL A 703 14.00 1.35 18.68
C VAL A 703 14.90 1.48 17.44
N VAL A 704 14.70 2.50 16.61
CA VAL A 704 15.57 2.73 15.45
C VAL A 704 17.00 3.08 15.85
N PRO A 705 17.28 4.02 16.77
CA PRO A 705 18.64 4.25 17.27
C PRO A 705 19.27 3.02 17.92
N LEU A 706 18.48 2.22 18.64
CA LEU A 706 18.97 0.98 19.24
C LEU A 706 19.39 -0.04 18.16
N ALA A 707 18.59 -0.22 17.12
CA ALA A 707 18.94 -1.10 16.01
C ALA A 707 20.19 -0.61 15.27
N LEU A 708 20.30 0.69 15.02
CA LEU A 708 21.49 1.30 14.42
C LEU A 708 22.75 1.10 15.29
N LEU A 709 22.60 1.16 16.62
CA LEU A 709 23.69 0.85 17.54
C LEU A 709 24.12 -0.62 17.40
N ILE A 710 23.17 -1.56 17.32
CA ILE A 710 23.48 -2.99 17.12
C ILE A 710 24.17 -3.19 15.78
N VAL A 711 23.70 -2.55 14.70
CA VAL A 711 24.38 -2.57 13.39
C VAL A 711 25.82 -2.08 13.52
N LEU A 712 26.05 -0.98 14.22
CA LEU A 712 27.40 -0.46 14.47
C LEU A 712 28.28 -1.46 15.25
N LEU A 713 27.72 -2.15 16.25
CA LEU A 713 28.41 -3.21 16.99
C LEU A 713 28.77 -4.39 16.08
N VAL A 714 27.87 -4.83 15.21
CA VAL A 714 28.16 -5.90 14.25
C VAL A 714 29.30 -5.50 13.30
N LEU A 715 29.29 -4.25 12.82
CA LEU A 715 30.39 -3.71 12.02
C LEU A 715 31.70 -3.66 12.81
N TYR A 716 31.65 -3.32 14.10
CA TYR A 716 32.83 -3.32 14.97
C TYR A 716 33.41 -4.74 15.12
N PHE A 717 32.58 -5.75 15.29
CA PHE A 717 33.07 -7.14 15.36
C PHE A 717 33.72 -7.61 14.06
N GLN A 718 33.26 -7.12 12.92
CA GLN A 718 33.84 -7.41 11.61
C GLN A 718 35.19 -6.74 11.40
N PHE A 719 35.28 -5.44 11.63
CA PHE A 719 36.47 -4.64 11.32
C PHE A 719 37.45 -4.50 12.47
N LYS A 720 37.04 -4.81 13.70
CA LYS A 720 37.81 -4.71 14.96
C LYS A 720 38.43 -3.32 15.21
N THR A 721 37.94 -2.30 14.54
CA THR A 721 38.38 -0.92 14.69
C THR A 721 37.17 0.03 14.65
N VAL A 722 37.08 0.94 15.61
CA VAL A 722 35.98 1.91 15.67
C VAL A 722 35.96 2.81 14.45
N THR A 723 37.13 3.24 13.98
CA THR A 723 37.24 4.15 12.83
C THR A 723 36.71 3.54 11.55
N ALA A 724 37.08 2.28 11.24
CA ALA A 724 36.55 1.59 10.07
C ALA A 724 35.05 1.39 10.18
N SER A 725 34.55 0.97 11.34
CA SER A 725 33.12 0.77 11.57
C SER A 725 32.32 2.05 11.35
N LEU A 726 32.79 3.20 11.86
CA LEU A 726 32.14 4.50 11.66
C LEU A 726 32.20 4.97 10.21
N ILE A 727 33.28 4.69 9.47
CA ILE A 727 33.37 5.03 8.04
C ILE A 727 32.30 4.26 7.27
N HIS A 728 32.16 2.97 7.48
CA HIS A 728 31.14 2.15 6.79
C HIS A 728 29.72 2.51 7.24
N PHE A 729 29.53 2.78 8.52
CA PHE A 729 28.24 3.23 9.06
C PHE A 729 27.82 4.61 8.53
N SER A 730 28.76 5.47 8.13
CA SER A 730 28.44 6.79 7.57
C SER A 730 27.60 6.73 6.28
N GLY A 731 27.65 5.62 5.54
CA GLY A 731 26.80 5.37 4.37
C GLY A 731 25.30 5.45 4.70
N VAL A 732 24.90 5.05 5.91
CA VAL A 732 23.51 5.14 6.38
C VAL A 732 22.98 6.57 6.35
N PHE A 733 23.79 7.56 6.75
CA PHE A 733 23.36 8.95 6.75
C PHE A 733 23.19 9.52 5.34
N VAL A 734 24.04 9.10 4.40
CA VAL A 734 23.94 9.53 2.98
C VAL A 734 22.69 8.91 2.35
N ALA A 735 22.46 7.61 2.60
CA ALA A 735 21.27 6.91 2.10
C ALA A 735 19.98 7.52 2.67
N PHE A 736 19.95 7.82 3.97
CA PHE A 736 18.85 8.49 4.66
C PHE A 736 18.55 9.86 4.02
N ALA A 737 19.58 10.69 3.83
CA ALA A 737 19.43 11.98 3.20
C ALA A 737 18.93 11.87 1.75
N GLY A 738 19.47 10.92 0.99
CA GLY A 738 19.04 10.65 -0.39
C GLY A 738 17.57 10.26 -0.49
N GLY A 739 17.10 9.42 0.44
CA GLY A 739 15.70 9.04 0.55
C GLY A 739 14.78 10.23 0.76
N PHE A 740 15.10 11.13 1.70
CA PHE A 740 14.30 12.35 1.93
C PHE A 740 14.32 13.32 0.76
N ILE A 741 15.47 13.48 0.11
CA ILE A 741 15.58 14.34 -1.09
C ILE A 741 14.66 13.80 -2.19
N LEU A 742 14.65 12.48 -2.40
CA LEU A 742 13.78 11.87 -3.41
C LEU A 742 12.30 12.04 -3.06
N LEU A 743 11.89 11.79 -1.81
CA LEU A 743 10.51 12.03 -1.35
C LEU A 743 10.09 13.48 -1.55
N TRP A 744 10.96 14.44 -1.27
CA TRP A 744 10.71 15.85 -1.49
C TRP A 744 10.55 16.18 -2.97
N LEU A 745 11.40 15.60 -3.84
CA LEU A 745 11.32 15.79 -5.29
C LEU A 745 9.98 15.35 -5.85
N TYR A 746 9.41 14.23 -5.36
CA TYR A 746 8.08 13.76 -5.76
C TYR A 746 6.98 14.80 -5.51
N GLY A 747 7.12 15.59 -4.44
CA GLY A 747 6.20 16.68 -4.10
C GLY A 747 6.38 17.96 -4.92
N GLN A 748 7.45 18.09 -5.72
CA GLN A 748 7.73 19.33 -6.47
C GLN A 748 7.04 19.32 -7.84
N ASP A 749 6.27 20.35 -8.16
CA ASP A 749 5.49 20.43 -9.40
C ASP A 749 6.34 20.47 -10.67
N TRP A 750 7.59 20.91 -10.58
CA TRP A 750 8.54 20.96 -11.70
C TRP A 750 9.23 19.62 -11.96
N PHE A 751 9.27 18.72 -10.95
CA PHE A 751 10.00 17.47 -11.08
C PHE A 751 9.25 16.49 -11.99
N MET A 752 9.93 16.02 -13.04
CA MET A 752 9.38 15.14 -14.08
C MET A 752 8.15 15.71 -14.82
N ASN A 753 7.90 17.00 -14.72
CA ASN A 753 6.78 17.69 -15.38
C ASN A 753 7.14 18.05 -16.84
N PHE A 754 7.32 17.04 -17.65
CA PHE A 754 7.53 17.16 -19.09
C PHE A 754 6.79 16.02 -19.82
N SER A 755 6.49 16.23 -21.10
CA SER A 755 5.72 15.24 -21.86
C SER A 755 6.59 14.50 -22.87
N ILE A 756 6.41 13.17 -22.94
CA ILE A 756 6.98 12.28 -23.97
C ILE A 756 5.80 11.66 -24.73
N ALA A 757 5.81 11.80 -26.07
CA ALA A 757 4.75 11.28 -26.95
C ALA A 757 3.32 11.69 -26.51
N GLY A 758 3.17 12.86 -25.91
CA GLY A 758 1.88 13.42 -25.46
C GLY A 758 1.42 12.98 -24.07
N GLU A 759 2.19 12.15 -23.37
CA GLU A 759 1.92 11.79 -21.95
C GLU A 759 2.85 12.56 -21.02
N ASN A 760 2.29 13.16 -19.98
CA ASN A 760 3.07 13.82 -18.96
C ASN A 760 3.74 12.77 -18.05
N MET A 761 5.07 12.90 -17.87
CA MET A 761 5.83 11.93 -17.08
C MET A 761 5.47 11.96 -15.60
N ARG A 762 5.10 13.12 -15.06
CA ARG A 762 4.64 13.24 -13.68
C ARG A 762 3.35 12.44 -13.44
N ASP A 763 2.40 12.57 -14.36
CA ASP A 763 1.12 11.83 -14.29
C ASP A 763 1.34 10.32 -14.52
N LEU A 764 2.20 9.97 -15.48
CA LEU A 764 2.55 8.60 -15.81
C LEU A 764 3.16 7.84 -14.62
N PHE A 765 4.08 8.46 -13.90
CA PHE A 765 4.69 7.89 -12.71
C PHE A 765 3.90 8.18 -11.42
N GLN A 766 2.69 8.72 -11.53
CA GLN A 766 1.80 9.07 -10.40
C GLN A 766 2.51 9.86 -9.30
N MET A 767 3.35 10.82 -9.70
CA MET A 767 4.14 11.60 -8.76
C MET A 767 3.27 12.62 -8.04
N HIS A 768 3.20 12.47 -6.73
CA HIS A 768 2.46 13.35 -5.82
C HIS A 768 3.24 13.51 -4.52
N THR A 769 2.80 14.42 -3.66
CA THR A 769 3.41 14.61 -2.35
C THR A 769 3.27 13.34 -1.52
N ILE A 770 4.39 12.83 -1.02
CA ILE A 770 4.46 11.66 -0.15
C ILE A 770 4.84 12.13 1.25
N ASN A 771 3.98 11.86 2.22
CA ASN A 771 4.20 12.16 3.62
C ASN A 771 4.95 11.03 4.33
N LEU A 772 5.57 11.33 5.47
CA LEU A 772 6.22 10.33 6.30
C LEU A 772 5.17 9.52 7.06
N SER A 773 4.87 8.35 6.53
CA SER A 773 4.01 7.36 7.17
C SER A 773 4.84 6.25 7.85
N VAL A 774 4.18 5.41 8.66
CA VAL A 774 4.82 4.21 9.23
C VAL A 774 5.38 3.31 8.12
N ALA A 775 4.70 3.19 6.98
CA ALA A 775 5.19 2.43 5.83
C ALA A 775 6.51 3.00 5.27
N VAL A 776 6.62 4.32 5.15
CA VAL A 776 7.85 5.00 4.71
C VAL A 776 9.00 4.75 5.69
N TRP A 777 8.73 4.78 7.01
CA TRP A 777 9.74 4.43 8.02
C TRP A 777 10.21 2.98 7.91
N VAL A 778 9.31 2.04 7.64
CA VAL A 778 9.71 0.64 7.37
C VAL A 778 10.62 0.56 6.15
N GLY A 779 10.36 1.36 5.11
CA GLY A 779 11.26 1.51 3.95
C GLY A 779 12.65 2.04 4.32
N PHE A 780 12.73 3.07 5.18
CA PHE A 780 14.02 3.57 5.68
C PHE A 780 14.77 2.54 6.53
N ILE A 781 14.07 1.77 7.34
CA ILE A 781 14.65 0.65 8.10
C ILE A 781 15.26 -0.39 7.15
N ALA A 782 14.58 -0.70 6.05
CA ALA A 782 15.12 -1.56 4.99
C ALA A 782 16.40 -0.98 4.38
N LEU A 783 16.36 0.32 4.06
CA LEU A 783 17.46 1.06 3.45
C LEU A 783 18.72 1.07 4.32
N PHE A 784 18.59 1.16 5.64
CA PHE A 784 19.74 1.16 6.57
C PHE A 784 20.57 -0.12 6.45
N GLY A 785 19.90 -1.28 6.31
CA GLY A 785 20.59 -2.56 6.08
C GLY A 785 21.36 -2.56 4.75
N VAL A 786 20.68 -2.25 3.66
CA VAL A 786 21.27 -2.24 2.32
C VAL A 786 22.42 -1.24 2.21
N ALA A 787 22.28 -0.05 2.81
CA ALA A 787 23.34 0.97 2.78
C ALA A 787 24.64 0.55 3.48
N THR A 788 24.57 -0.38 4.44
CA THR A 788 25.77 -0.91 5.09
C THR A 788 26.42 -2.05 4.31
N ASP A 789 25.65 -2.82 3.52
CA ASP A 789 26.10 -4.02 2.84
C ASP A 789 27.23 -3.74 1.82
N ASP A 790 27.02 -2.78 0.93
CA ASP A 790 28.05 -2.36 -0.04
C ASP A 790 29.31 -1.80 0.64
N GLY A 791 29.13 -1.07 1.74
CA GLY A 791 30.22 -0.55 2.58
C GLY A 791 31.09 -1.69 3.14
N VAL A 792 30.45 -2.70 3.73
CA VAL A 792 31.13 -3.88 4.31
C VAL A 792 31.93 -4.63 3.25
N LEU A 793 31.32 -4.87 2.11
CA LEU A 793 31.97 -5.58 1.01
C LEU A 793 33.18 -4.79 0.49
N MET A 794 33.02 -3.49 0.21
CA MET A 794 34.12 -2.65 -0.25
C MET A 794 35.25 -2.57 0.77
N GLY A 795 34.91 -2.39 2.05
CA GLY A 795 35.91 -2.33 3.14
C GLY A 795 36.70 -3.61 3.28
N THR A 796 36.03 -4.76 3.15
CA THR A 796 36.71 -6.06 3.16
C THR A 796 37.70 -6.21 2.00
N TYR A 797 37.32 -5.79 0.78
CA TYR A 797 38.24 -5.83 -0.36
C TYR A 797 39.44 -4.88 -0.18
N ILE A 798 39.24 -3.68 0.36
CA ILE A 798 40.33 -2.76 0.69
C ILE A 798 41.28 -3.40 1.70
N HIS A 799 40.71 -4.02 2.76
CA HIS A 799 41.49 -4.69 3.79
C HIS A 799 42.32 -5.84 3.20
N HIS A 800 41.76 -6.68 2.32
CA HIS A 800 42.50 -7.76 1.64
C HIS A 800 43.63 -7.24 0.78
N VAL A 801 43.39 -6.20 -0.02
CA VAL A 801 44.41 -5.62 -0.88
C VAL A 801 45.53 -4.98 -0.04
N PHE A 802 45.20 -4.42 1.14
CA PHE A 802 46.22 -3.85 2.06
C PHE A 802 47.07 -4.96 2.67
N LEU A 803 46.50 -6.12 3.03
CA LEU A 803 47.27 -7.27 3.50
C LEU A 803 48.14 -7.84 2.41
N GLU A 804 47.64 -7.91 1.18
CA GLU A 804 48.38 -8.47 0.01
C GLU A 804 49.55 -7.56 -0.42
N ARG A 805 49.35 -6.23 -0.50
CA ARG A 805 50.33 -5.27 -1.02
C ARG A 805 51.19 -4.61 0.06
N ALA A 806 50.80 -4.66 1.34
CA ALA A 806 51.46 -4.03 2.47
C ALA A 806 51.92 -2.56 2.16
N PRO A 807 51.02 -1.66 1.75
CA PRO A 807 51.37 -0.31 1.27
C PRO A 807 52.09 0.49 2.35
N ARG A 808 53.21 1.15 2.01
CA ARG A 808 54.01 1.93 2.96
C ARG A 808 53.99 3.43 2.69
N THR A 809 53.76 3.84 1.46
CA THR A 809 53.72 5.26 1.09
C THR A 809 52.25 5.71 0.85
N LYS A 810 52.00 7.03 0.89
CA LYS A 810 50.70 7.59 0.54
C LYS A 810 50.29 7.24 -0.92
N HIS A 811 51.26 7.11 -1.80
CA HIS A 811 51.02 6.71 -3.17
C HIS A 811 50.59 5.25 -3.22
N ASP A 812 51.28 4.34 -2.51
CA ASP A 812 50.95 2.91 -2.46
C ASP A 812 49.56 2.68 -1.87
N ILE A 813 49.18 3.45 -0.84
CA ILE A 813 47.86 3.40 -0.23
C ILE A 813 46.78 3.77 -1.27
N ARG A 814 46.98 4.85 -2.04
CA ARG A 814 46.06 5.26 -3.10
C ARG A 814 45.89 4.20 -4.18
N GLU A 815 47.02 3.66 -4.65
CA GLU A 815 47.02 2.58 -5.66
C GLU A 815 46.34 1.31 -5.11
N ALA A 816 46.52 0.98 -3.85
CA ALA A 816 45.86 -0.16 -3.22
C ALA A 816 44.34 0.06 -3.15
N VAL A 817 43.87 1.27 -2.79
CA VAL A 817 42.43 1.63 -2.79
C VAL A 817 41.84 1.58 -4.20
N VAL A 818 42.53 2.14 -5.20
CA VAL A 818 42.09 2.09 -6.60
C VAL A 818 41.98 0.64 -7.07
N ALA A 819 42.97 -0.17 -6.78
CA ALA A 819 42.99 -1.60 -7.16
C ALA A 819 41.83 -2.39 -6.49
N ALA A 820 41.52 -2.11 -5.24
CA ALA A 820 40.36 -2.69 -4.52
C ALA A 820 39.03 -2.25 -5.15
N GLY A 821 38.89 -0.95 -5.42
CA GLY A 821 37.69 -0.40 -6.04
C GLY A 821 37.41 -0.98 -7.42
N LEU A 822 38.46 -1.12 -8.28
CA LEU A 822 38.32 -1.72 -9.61
C LEU A 822 37.91 -3.20 -9.55
N LYS A 823 38.32 -3.93 -8.52
CA LYS A 823 37.87 -5.32 -8.30
C LYS A 823 36.37 -5.41 -7.95
N ARG A 824 35.78 -4.37 -7.34
CA ARG A 824 34.41 -4.42 -6.81
C ARG A 824 33.37 -3.61 -7.62
N VAL A 825 33.78 -2.63 -8.44
CA VAL A 825 32.84 -1.73 -9.15
C VAL A 825 31.83 -2.47 -10.02
N ARG A 826 32.25 -3.55 -10.70
CA ARG A 826 31.35 -4.32 -11.57
C ARG A 826 30.28 -5.07 -10.76
N PRO A 827 30.60 -5.85 -9.70
CA PRO A 827 29.60 -6.43 -8.82
C PRO A 827 28.67 -5.38 -8.22
N ALA A 828 29.21 -4.30 -7.65
CA ALA A 828 28.39 -3.24 -7.06
C ALA A 828 27.42 -2.61 -8.08
N ALA A 829 27.86 -2.38 -9.32
CA ALA A 829 26.98 -1.89 -10.37
C ALA A 829 25.86 -2.89 -10.74
N MET A 830 26.13 -4.22 -10.63
CA MET A 830 25.12 -5.27 -10.87
C MET A 830 24.06 -5.32 -9.79
N THR A 831 24.43 -5.07 -8.54
CA THR A 831 23.55 -5.15 -7.38
C THR A 831 22.74 -3.88 -7.20
N THR A 832 23.27 -2.72 -7.60
CA THR A 832 22.59 -1.44 -7.56
C THR A 832 21.57 -1.27 -8.70
N ALA A 833 21.72 -1.97 -9.81
CA ALA A 833 20.80 -1.96 -10.95
C ALA A 833 19.53 -2.72 -10.68
#